data_721c43855646f5424309019334daab57
#
_entry.id   721c43855646f5424309019334daab57
#
_cell.length_a   1.000
_cell.length_b   1.000
_cell.length_c   1.000
_cell.angle_alpha   90.00
_cell.angle_beta   90.00
_cell.angle_gamma   90.00
#
_symmetry.space_group_name_H-M   'P 1'
#
loop_
_entity.id
_entity.type
_entity.pdbx_description
1 polymer ?
#
loop_
_entity_poly.entity_id
_entity_poly.type
_entity_poly.pdbx_seq_one_letter_code
_entity_poly.pdbx_strand_id
1 'polypeptide(L)'
;MKNITLLLFAVLLLSTPALAQEFTNDRIAAMIEEYRDLDRGPYKRIEWFCADGTRRDSKDPCPDALGGGIQHASYKTEVEQLAKRNHIYFGEILAAADLWSFWDGDNDHSRLKQYQLNNYLVAADNGWIQEKSRFYRGAKQIEDEEEWGRKFYYTVLGDNDLIDRDFFLLRESLRDLPHDGDTNLAQEVRSISKTLAEKHPKFMDLRIKIHGNPEAKDIASTREWVKEHNDELSFKEREEFEKLIEVMQEFFEPVPVAGLEKMVADWDKDSYIRQQAILFSSTYTNDTEPSILVPAAAGLMCDIRNNIKDDKRGTRRTSALELSLRLEELIFQTVPNWEPNTLQEHLDKIYAISEALAAGGYVEQWEWDAVEPRLFITEGETIKTSKLLDFIAAARSQVEWGTGMVNAIYGDVVEEYVQFEPLAYGFYDDRIRSSLLLPLGDAIGDLGGLVSRQIGLTSQVEKISNPSTVRGLNAGYAKGKLVVVEGNAEGMTVDPNKIYIFDRPPSDLKPVAGIATVSEGNLVSHVQLLARNLGIPNAAISTDNLADLKAFNGKEIFYAVSGRGTVVIKSAEEMSDTEKALFSNNKKEKKTIRIPEGKLKLDGTMPLDMSKVSSADSGILSGPKAANLGQLKQLFPEHVVNGIVIPFGVFKDHMNQQIPGQDQTYWQYLTQIFNTAKSMHEAKVDEAEVIKYQLAEFTKLRAEINRMPMKPAFIGQLESDFKTILNGKIGTVPVFLRSDTNMEDLEEFTGAGLNLTVFNAVERDKIIQGIRDVWASPYTERSFKWRQAYLENPENVYPSILIIPTVDVDYSGVLITKDFINNSDDRVTVAMSRGAGGAVDGQSAETYLIDNDGMGQLISPARENKQRKLPITGGSIMEHADFNSSILTPENLKTIKRFAEEAHKTMPGSKNGSYTGAWDIELGFKDGKLYLFQIRPFVENNQAKNSEYLSSIDSDVNLNTELYLNKNIRN
;
A
#
# COMPACT_ATOMS: atom_id res chain seq x y z
N MET A 1 -43.10 -24.52 -46.00
CA MET A 1 -41.67 -24.61 -45.65
C MET A 1 -41.03 -23.29 -45.18
N LYS A 2 -41.61 -22.10 -45.39
CA LYS A 2 -41.07 -20.81 -44.90
C LYS A 2 -41.29 -20.50 -43.39
N ASN A 3 -42.32 -21.11 -42.77
CA ASN A 3 -42.67 -20.82 -41.38
C ASN A 3 -41.97 -21.74 -40.35
N ILE A 4 -41.37 -22.84 -40.78
CA ILE A 4 -40.61 -23.72 -39.88
C ILE A 4 -39.20 -23.24 -39.70
N THR A 5 -38.63 -22.56 -40.70
CA THR A 5 -37.25 -22.02 -40.61
C THR A 5 -37.18 -20.78 -39.68
N LEU A 6 -38.27 -20.01 -39.55
CA LEU A 6 -38.31 -18.87 -38.62
C LEU A 6 -38.48 -19.31 -37.17
N LEU A 7 -39.15 -20.44 -36.92
CA LEU A 7 -39.27 -20.97 -35.54
C LEU A 7 -37.97 -21.62 -35.03
N LEU A 8 -37.19 -22.22 -35.93
CA LEU A 8 -35.86 -22.77 -35.56
C LEU A 8 -34.83 -21.68 -35.32
N PHE A 9 -34.92 -20.53 -35.98
CA PHE A 9 -34.05 -19.40 -35.71
C PHE A 9 -34.41 -18.65 -34.42
N ALA A 10 -35.71 -18.61 -34.04
CA ALA A 10 -36.19 -18.05 -32.77
C ALA A 10 -35.85 -18.94 -31.57
N VAL A 11 -35.75 -20.28 -31.77
CA VAL A 11 -35.37 -21.20 -30.70
C VAL A 11 -33.81 -21.25 -30.53
N LEU A 12 -33.03 -20.95 -31.56
CA LEU A 12 -31.57 -20.86 -31.48
C LEU A 12 -31.05 -19.52 -30.89
N LEU A 13 -31.92 -18.48 -30.85
CA LEU A 13 -31.60 -17.21 -30.17
C LEU A 13 -31.97 -17.20 -28.66
N LEU A 14 -32.62 -18.28 -28.16
CA LEU A 14 -32.98 -18.43 -26.74
C LEU A 14 -32.09 -19.41 -25.99
N SER A 15 -31.04 -19.94 -26.60
CA SER A 15 -30.08 -20.83 -25.96
C SER A 15 -28.63 -20.30 -25.96
N THR A 16 -28.44 -19.00 -25.82
CA THR A 16 -27.23 -18.54 -25.14
C THR A 16 -27.37 -18.97 -23.69
N PRO A 17 -26.43 -19.73 -23.09
CA PRO A 17 -26.43 -19.86 -21.66
C PRO A 17 -26.38 -18.42 -21.13
N ALA A 18 -27.40 -18.00 -20.40
CA ALA A 18 -27.33 -16.80 -19.60
C ALA A 18 -26.07 -17.02 -18.73
N LEU A 19 -24.97 -16.39 -19.04
CA LEU A 19 -23.85 -16.24 -18.13
C LEU A 19 -24.50 -15.74 -16.85
N ALA A 20 -24.47 -16.57 -15.82
CA ALA A 20 -25.15 -16.28 -14.59
C ALA A 20 -24.52 -15.01 -14.03
N GLN A 21 -25.24 -13.91 -14.06
CA GLN A 21 -24.77 -12.59 -13.67
C GLN A 21 -24.27 -12.65 -12.21
N GLU A 22 -23.13 -12.06 -11.93
CA GLU A 22 -22.57 -11.87 -10.59
C GLU A 22 -23.54 -11.05 -9.72
N PHE A 23 -23.49 -11.26 -8.43
CA PHE A 23 -24.23 -10.43 -7.49
C PHE A 23 -23.53 -9.07 -7.38
N THR A 24 -24.31 -7.99 -7.34
CA THR A 24 -23.79 -6.65 -7.05
C THR A 24 -23.52 -6.49 -5.56
N ASN A 25 -22.61 -5.59 -5.19
CA ASN A 25 -22.29 -5.28 -3.79
C ASN A 25 -23.53 -4.86 -2.99
N ASP A 26 -24.44 -4.07 -3.57
CA ASP A 26 -25.72 -3.70 -2.95
C ASP A 26 -26.59 -4.92 -2.65
N ARG A 27 -26.60 -5.92 -3.55
CA ARG A 27 -27.36 -7.16 -3.31
C ARG A 27 -26.72 -7.99 -2.21
N ILE A 28 -25.38 -8.07 -2.18
CA ILE A 28 -24.63 -8.80 -1.14
C ILE A 28 -24.87 -8.15 0.22
N ALA A 29 -24.79 -6.83 0.33
CA ALA A 29 -25.13 -6.09 1.55
C ALA A 29 -26.56 -6.36 2.01
N ALA A 30 -27.53 -6.35 1.09
CA ALA A 30 -28.94 -6.67 1.40
C ALA A 30 -29.12 -8.13 1.87
N MET A 31 -28.32 -9.09 1.36
CA MET A 31 -28.33 -10.48 1.86
C MET A 31 -27.82 -10.57 3.29
N ILE A 32 -26.77 -9.83 3.64
CA ILE A 32 -26.23 -9.78 5.00
C ILE A 32 -27.28 -9.25 5.97
N GLU A 33 -27.91 -8.12 5.65
CA GLU A 33 -29.00 -7.54 6.46
C GLU A 33 -30.15 -8.53 6.65
N GLU A 34 -30.59 -9.19 5.56
CA GLU A 34 -31.65 -10.19 5.62
C GLU A 34 -31.27 -11.36 6.53
N TYR A 35 -30.02 -11.84 6.47
CA TYR A 35 -29.57 -12.99 7.24
C TYR A 35 -29.34 -12.69 8.71
N ARG A 36 -29.05 -11.45 9.08
CA ARG A 36 -29.01 -11.01 10.48
C ARG A 36 -30.38 -11.17 11.15
N ASP A 37 -31.46 -10.86 10.46
CA ASP A 37 -32.82 -10.88 11.01
C ASP A 37 -33.47 -12.27 11.00
N LEU A 38 -33.01 -13.18 10.17
CA LEU A 38 -33.61 -14.51 10.02
C LEU A 38 -33.16 -15.49 11.11
N ASP A 39 -34.08 -16.27 11.66
CA ASP A 39 -33.82 -17.28 12.69
C ASP A 39 -32.75 -18.33 12.31
N ARG A 40 -32.59 -18.57 11.00
CA ARG A 40 -31.63 -19.52 10.47
C ARG A 40 -30.44 -18.88 9.76
N GLY A 41 -30.42 -17.55 9.70
CA GLY A 41 -29.37 -16.81 8.98
C GLY A 41 -29.16 -17.31 7.54
N PRO A 42 -27.93 -17.59 7.13
CA PRO A 42 -27.60 -18.06 5.78
C PRO A 42 -27.89 -19.56 5.55
N TYR A 43 -28.37 -20.28 6.56
CA TYR A 43 -28.57 -21.73 6.50
C TYR A 43 -29.98 -22.13 6.05
N LYS A 44 -30.05 -23.28 5.36
CA LYS A 44 -31.27 -23.85 4.80
C LYS A 44 -31.84 -24.97 5.70
N ARG A 45 -31.08 -26.05 5.90
CA ARG A 45 -31.46 -27.23 6.66
C ARG A 45 -30.23 -28.07 7.00
N ILE A 46 -30.38 -29.06 7.86
CA ILE A 46 -29.34 -30.05 8.14
C ILE A 46 -29.34 -31.10 7.03
N GLU A 47 -28.18 -31.41 6.47
CA GLU A 47 -27.94 -32.42 5.44
C GLU A 47 -26.71 -33.26 5.80
N TRP A 48 -26.61 -34.46 5.24
CA TRP A 48 -25.39 -35.25 5.23
C TRP A 48 -24.51 -34.83 4.04
N PHE A 49 -23.25 -34.60 4.29
CA PHE A 49 -22.22 -34.36 3.31
C PHE A 49 -21.35 -35.63 3.24
N CYS A 50 -21.47 -36.41 2.17
CA CYS A 50 -20.82 -37.69 2.07
C CYS A 50 -19.42 -37.58 1.44
N ALA A 51 -18.53 -38.48 1.80
CA ALA A 51 -17.14 -38.50 1.29
C ALA A 51 -17.04 -38.66 -0.24
N ASP A 52 -18.10 -39.20 -0.88
CA ASP A 52 -18.20 -39.29 -2.35
C ASP A 52 -18.69 -37.99 -3.01
N GLY A 53 -18.85 -36.89 -2.24
CA GLY A 53 -19.33 -35.59 -2.71
C GLY A 53 -20.86 -35.47 -2.85
N THR A 54 -21.63 -36.54 -2.55
CA THR A 54 -23.08 -36.48 -2.58
C THR A 54 -23.66 -35.86 -1.32
N ARG A 55 -24.86 -35.24 -1.41
CA ARG A 55 -25.61 -34.74 -0.27
C ARG A 55 -26.86 -35.57 -0.06
N ARG A 56 -27.19 -35.86 1.21
CA ARG A 56 -28.35 -36.64 1.61
C ARG A 56 -29.19 -35.95 2.67
N ASP A 57 -30.44 -36.31 2.78
CA ASP A 57 -31.35 -35.78 3.82
C ASP A 57 -30.85 -36.16 5.22
N SER A 58 -31.14 -35.35 6.24
CA SER A 58 -30.72 -35.56 7.62
C SER A 58 -31.08 -36.93 8.21
N LYS A 59 -32.13 -37.61 7.66
CA LYS A 59 -32.54 -38.95 8.08
C LYS A 59 -31.95 -40.09 7.23
N ASP A 60 -31.19 -39.77 6.19
CA ASP A 60 -30.54 -40.72 5.29
C ASP A 60 -29.01 -40.61 5.37
N PRO A 61 -28.37 -41.27 6.34
CA PRO A 61 -26.94 -41.14 6.58
C PRO A 61 -26.12 -41.65 5.39
N CYS A 62 -24.90 -41.10 5.26
CA CYS A 62 -23.94 -41.56 4.26
C CYS A 62 -23.55 -43.03 4.52
N PRO A 63 -23.55 -43.89 3.49
CA PRO A 63 -23.13 -45.25 3.64
C PRO A 63 -21.64 -45.38 4.00
N ASP A 64 -21.30 -46.20 4.99
CA ASP A 64 -19.90 -46.52 5.37
C ASP A 64 -19.09 -47.07 4.18
N ALA A 65 -19.74 -47.83 3.31
CA ALA A 65 -19.14 -48.38 2.09
C ALA A 65 -18.66 -47.29 1.09
N LEU A 66 -19.14 -46.05 1.21
CA LEU A 66 -18.75 -44.90 0.38
C LEU A 66 -17.84 -43.91 1.18
N GLY A 67 -17.30 -44.36 2.31
CA GLY A 67 -16.41 -43.55 3.15
C GLY A 67 -17.10 -42.75 4.24
N GLY A 68 -18.40 -42.96 4.47
CA GLY A 68 -19.16 -42.22 5.47
C GLY A 68 -19.42 -40.76 5.08
N GLY A 69 -19.54 -39.89 6.06
CA GLY A 69 -19.78 -38.44 5.87
C GLY A 69 -20.11 -37.74 7.17
N ILE A 70 -20.31 -36.46 7.09
CA ILE A 70 -20.62 -35.57 8.21
C ILE A 70 -22.04 -35.03 8.08
N GLN A 71 -22.67 -34.68 9.20
CA GLN A 71 -23.95 -34.01 9.24
C GLN A 71 -23.75 -32.54 9.61
N HIS A 72 -24.14 -31.61 8.75
CA HIS A 72 -24.00 -30.18 8.96
C HIS A 72 -25.19 -29.39 8.40
N ALA A 73 -25.36 -28.14 8.82
CA ALA A 73 -26.30 -27.21 8.20
C ALA A 73 -25.83 -26.82 6.80
N SER A 74 -26.67 -27.04 5.77
CA SER A 74 -26.39 -26.58 4.40
C SER A 74 -26.71 -25.11 4.24
N TYR A 75 -25.96 -24.40 3.41
CA TYR A 75 -26.22 -23.02 3.05
C TYR A 75 -27.43 -22.89 2.11
N LYS A 76 -28.08 -21.72 2.14
CA LYS A 76 -29.12 -21.35 1.16
C LYS A 76 -28.51 -21.32 -0.24
N THR A 77 -29.33 -21.59 -1.25
CA THR A 77 -28.88 -21.65 -2.65
C THR A 77 -28.23 -20.34 -3.12
N GLU A 78 -28.69 -19.19 -2.64
CA GLU A 78 -28.10 -17.89 -2.97
C GLU A 78 -26.67 -17.74 -2.42
N VAL A 79 -26.39 -18.24 -1.21
CA VAL A 79 -25.03 -18.26 -0.63
C VAL A 79 -24.10 -19.17 -1.42
N GLU A 80 -24.60 -20.35 -1.81
CA GLU A 80 -23.81 -21.26 -2.68
C GLU A 80 -23.56 -20.67 -4.08
N GLN A 81 -24.50 -19.86 -4.59
CA GLN A 81 -24.32 -19.16 -5.86
C GLN A 81 -23.36 -17.97 -5.72
N LEU A 82 -23.36 -17.26 -4.60
CA LEU A 82 -22.42 -16.18 -4.30
C LEU A 82 -20.98 -16.73 -4.32
N ALA A 83 -20.71 -17.84 -3.64
CA ALA A 83 -19.42 -18.50 -3.67
C ALA A 83 -18.96 -18.89 -5.08
N LYS A 84 -19.89 -19.40 -5.92
CA LYS A 84 -19.56 -19.84 -7.30
C LYS A 84 -19.38 -18.71 -8.30
N ARG A 85 -20.06 -17.56 -8.13
CA ARG A 85 -20.10 -16.49 -9.12
C ARG A 85 -19.16 -15.35 -8.78
N ASN A 86 -19.09 -15.02 -7.49
CA ASN A 86 -18.33 -13.90 -6.98
C ASN A 86 -17.07 -14.33 -6.21
N HIS A 87 -16.88 -15.62 -5.97
CA HIS A 87 -15.81 -16.13 -5.10
C HIS A 87 -15.85 -15.58 -3.66
N ILE A 88 -17.07 -15.24 -3.16
CA ILE A 88 -17.32 -14.73 -1.81
C ILE A 88 -17.95 -15.82 -0.94
N TYR A 89 -17.31 -16.10 0.20
CA TYR A 89 -17.67 -17.16 1.14
C TYR A 89 -18.10 -16.60 2.47
N PHE A 90 -19.39 -16.70 2.82
CA PHE A 90 -19.92 -16.27 4.12
C PHE A 90 -19.62 -17.25 5.26
N GLY A 91 -18.83 -18.22 5.04
CA GLY A 91 -18.37 -19.26 5.96
C GLY A 91 -18.12 -20.57 5.23
N GLU A 92 -17.54 -21.52 5.94
CA GLU A 92 -17.13 -22.80 5.40
C GLU A 92 -17.68 -23.96 6.23
N ILE A 93 -17.91 -25.10 5.55
CA ILE A 93 -18.12 -26.40 6.19
C ILE A 93 -16.79 -27.13 6.00
N LEU A 94 -15.82 -26.84 6.87
CA LEU A 94 -14.44 -27.32 6.73
C LEU A 94 -14.37 -28.82 6.53
N ALA A 95 -15.04 -29.60 7.37
CA ALA A 95 -15.01 -31.06 7.32
C ALA A 95 -15.54 -31.66 5.99
N ALA A 96 -16.23 -30.88 5.15
CA ALA A 96 -16.69 -31.26 3.83
C ALA A 96 -15.93 -30.56 2.68
N ALA A 97 -14.99 -29.69 3.00
CA ALA A 97 -14.20 -28.95 2.02
C ALA A 97 -13.05 -29.80 1.47
N ASP A 98 -12.80 -29.70 0.16
CA ASP A 98 -11.56 -30.20 -0.41
C ASP A 98 -10.39 -29.34 0.02
N LEU A 99 -9.28 -29.95 0.47
CA LEU A 99 -8.13 -29.26 1.07
C LEU A 99 -7.50 -28.24 0.12
N TRP A 100 -7.27 -28.62 -1.13
CA TRP A 100 -6.62 -27.75 -2.10
C TRP A 100 -7.54 -26.64 -2.62
N SER A 101 -8.85 -26.96 -2.75
CA SER A 101 -9.86 -25.92 -3.05
C SER A 101 -9.99 -24.90 -1.93
N PHE A 102 -9.79 -25.30 -0.66
CA PHE A 102 -9.78 -24.38 0.46
C PHE A 102 -8.46 -23.58 0.57
N TRP A 103 -7.32 -24.23 0.25
CA TRP A 103 -6.04 -23.54 0.13
C TRP A 103 -6.06 -22.46 -0.94
N ASP A 104 -6.78 -22.73 -2.07
CA ASP A 104 -7.13 -21.74 -3.10
C ASP A 104 -5.93 -20.97 -3.68
N GLY A 105 -4.85 -21.71 -3.98
CA GLY A 105 -3.58 -21.13 -4.43
C GLY A 105 -3.69 -20.31 -5.72
N ASP A 106 -4.60 -20.68 -6.63
CA ASP A 106 -4.83 -19.94 -7.88
C ASP A 106 -5.45 -18.55 -7.67
N ASN A 107 -6.10 -18.33 -6.53
CA ASN A 107 -6.73 -17.05 -6.13
C ASN A 107 -6.04 -16.43 -4.90
N ASP A 108 -4.73 -16.60 -4.77
CA ASP A 108 -3.95 -16.04 -3.67
C ASP A 108 -4.52 -16.39 -2.28
N HIS A 109 -4.90 -17.66 -2.10
CA HIS A 109 -5.44 -18.17 -0.84
C HIS A 109 -6.69 -17.43 -0.34
N SER A 110 -7.45 -16.84 -1.25
CA SER A 110 -8.60 -15.97 -0.94
C SER A 110 -9.60 -16.66 -0.02
N ARG A 111 -9.88 -17.94 -0.25
CA ARG A 111 -10.86 -18.68 0.54
C ARG A 111 -10.41 -18.91 2.00
N LEU A 112 -9.13 -19.22 2.23
CA LEU A 112 -8.54 -19.28 3.57
C LEU A 112 -8.58 -17.92 4.26
N LYS A 113 -8.16 -16.86 3.57
CA LYS A 113 -8.16 -15.48 4.09
C LYS A 113 -9.57 -14.99 4.44
N GLN A 114 -10.56 -15.34 3.61
CA GLN A 114 -11.98 -15.04 3.88
C GLN A 114 -12.48 -15.81 5.12
N TYR A 115 -12.03 -17.05 5.32
CA TYR A 115 -12.37 -17.81 6.53
C TYR A 115 -11.88 -17.08 7.79
N GLN A 116 -10.64 -16.62 7.80
CA GLN A 116 -10.08 -15.84 8.90
C GLN A 116 -10.83 -14.51 9.11
N LEU A 117 -11.16 -13.79 8.03
CA LEU A 117 -11.95 -12.55 8.09
C LEU A 117 -13.38 -12.81 8.63
N ASN A 118 -14.00 -13.92 8.22
CA ASN A 118 -15.33 -14.30 8.74
C ASN A 118 -15.28 -14.59 10.24
N ASN A 119 -14.22 -15.25 10.75
CA ASN A 119 -14.03 -15.47 12.18
C ASN A 119 -13.89 -14.14 12.95
N TYR A 120 -13.15 -13.19 12.40
CA TYR A 120 -13.09 -11.83 12.94
C TYR A 120 -14.49 -11.16 12.96
N LEU A 121 -15.26 -11.23 11.86
CA LEU A 121 -16.61 -10.63 11.79
C LEU A 121 -17.56 -11.29 12.79
N VAL A 122 -17.48 -12.60 13.00
CA VAL A 122 -18.25 -13.30 14.04
C VAL A 122 -17.98 -12.72 15.41
N ALA A 123 -16.75 -12.37 15.73
CA ALA A 123 -16.40 -11.77 17.01
C ALA A 123 -16.75 -10.26 17.03
N ALA A 124 -16.50 -9.52 15.95
CA ALA A 124 -16.71 -8.07 15.89
C ALA A 124 -18.18 -7.65 15.83
N ASP A 125 -19.07 -8.51 15.33
CA ASP A 125 -20.51 -8.24 15.12
C ASP A 125 -21.42 -9.23 15.87
N ASN A 126 -21.08 -9.61 17.11
CA ASN A 126 -21.91 -10.47 17.96
C ASN A 126 -22.40 -11.77 17.29
N GLY A 127 -21.56 -12.41 16.51
CA GLY A 127 -21.88 -13.65 15.78
C GLY A 127 -22.16 -13.43 14.30
N TRP A 128 -22.23 -12.19 13.85
CA TRP A 128 -22.50 -11.82 12.46
C TRP A 128 -23.67 -12.65 11.89
N ILE A 129 -23.68 -13.01 10.61
CA ILE A 129 -24.70 -13.86 10.01
C ILE A 129 -24.51 -15.36 10.39
N GLN A 130 -23.39 -15.74 10.99
CA GLN A 130 -23.05 -17.12 11.35
C GLN A 130 -23.47 -17.48 12.78
N GLU A 131 -23.90 -16.53 13.63
CA GLU A 131 -24.34 -16.83 14.99
C GLU A 131 -25.34 -18.00 15.06
N LYS A 132 -26.24 -18.08 14.08
CA LYS A 132 -27.27 -19.13 13.98
C LYS A 132 -26.69 -20.52 13.73
N SER A 133 -25.44 -20.65 13.27
CA SER A 133 -24.76 -21.95 13.10
C SER A 133 -24.56 -22.68 14.43
N ARG A 134 -24.44 -21.95 15.53
CA ARG A 134 -24.28 -22.53 16.88
C ARG A 134 -25.40 -23.51 17.24
N PHE A 135 -26.61 -23.33 16.71
CA PHE A 135 -27.72 -24.26 16.90
C PHE A 135 -27.56 -25.59 16.14
N TYR A 136 -26.67 -25.62 15.16
CA TYR A 136 -26.44 -26.77 14.28
C TYR A 136 -25.10 -27.45 14.54
N ARG A 137 -24.27 -26.89 15.45
CA ARG A 137 -23.01 -27.48 15.86
C ARG A 137 -23.18 -28.32 17.11
N GLY A 138 -22.89 -29.63 17.01
CA GLY A 138 -22.72 -30.53 18.17
C GLY A 138 -21.24 -30.82 18.39
N ALA A 139 -20.90 -31.42 19.54
CA ALA A 139 -19.53 -31.82 19.86
C ALA A 139 -18.83 -32.63 18.74
N LYS A 140 -19.58 -33.51 18.06
CA LYS A 140 -19.08 -34.34 16.97
C LYS A 140 -18.63 -33.52 15.75
N GLN A 141 -19.31 -32.39 15.44
CA GLN A 141 -18.93 -31.51 14.35
C GLN A 141 -17.64 -30.75 14.63
N ILE A 142 -17.40 -30.37 15.88
CA ILE A 142 -16.16 -29.71 16.30
C ILE A 142 -14.99 -30.69 16.12
N GLU A 143 -15.14 -31.94 16.55
CA GLU A 143 -14.12 -32.99 16.36
C GLU A 143 -13.82 -33.27 14.87
N ASP A 144 -14.85 -33.27 14.02
CA ASP A 144 -14.71 -33.45 12.56
C ASP A 144 -13.96 -32.27 11.90
N GLU A 145 -14.23 -31.03 12.32
CA GLU A 145 -13.54 -29.83 11.85
C GLU A 145 -12.07 -29.80 12.31
N GLU A 146 -11.78 -30.17 13.56
CA GLU A 146 -10.41 -30.30 14.07
C GLU A 146 -9.63 -31.40 13.33
N GLU A 147 -10.25 -32.56 13.07
CA GLU A 147 -9.59 -33.63 12.29
C GLU A 147 -9.28 -33.16 10.86
N TRP A 148 -10.20 -32.41 10.24
CA TRP A 148 -9.98 -31.81 8.94
C TRP A 148 -8.84 -30.79 8.97
N GLY A 149 -8.80 -29.88 9.95
CA GLY A 149 -7.75 -28.87 10.10
C GLY A 149 -6.38 -29.51 10.32
N ARG A 150 -6.27 -30.56 11.14
CA ARG A 150 -5.03 -31.34 11.26
C ARG A 150 -4.57 -31.92 9.92
N LYS A 151 -5.49 -32.53 9.14
CA LYS A 151 -5.16 -33.05 7.80
C LYS A 151 -4.71 -31.96 6.85
N PHE A 152 -5.36 -30.80 6.91
CA PHE A 152 -4.99 -29.63 6.11
C PHE A 152 -3.54 -29.24 6.38
N TYR A 153 -3.18 -28.94 7.65
CA TYR A 153 -1.82 -28.55 8.01
C TYR A 153 -0.78 -29.63 7.72
N TYR A 154 -1.09 -30.90 8.01
CA TYR A 154 -0.18 -32.00 7.71
C TYR A 154 0.12 -32.13 6.22
N THR A 155 -0.82 -31.71 5.38
CA THR A 155 -0.67 -31.74 3.93
C THR A 155 0.13 -30.51 3.43
N VAL A 156 -0.32 -29.30 3.75
CA VAL A 156 0.32 -28.07 3.23
C VAL A 156 1.71 -27.84 3.83
N LEU A 157 1.91 -28.13 5.10
CA LEU A 157 3.22 -28.04 5.75
C LEU A 157 4.16 -29.18 5.38
N GLY A 158 3.69 -30.20 4.65
CA GLY A 158 4.55 -31.23 4.04
C GLY A 158 5.38 -30.72 2.87
N ASP A 159 5.02 -29.57 2.30
CA ASP A 159 5.66 -28.96 1.15
C ASP A 159 6.63 -27.82 1.58
N ASN A 160 7.90 -27.90 1.14
CA ASN A 160 8.91 -26.89 1.44
C ASN A 160 8.64 -25.58 0.70
N ASP A 161 8.16 -25.67 -0.55
CA ASP A 161 7.96 -24.49 -1.40
C ASP A 161 6.81 -23.63 -0.84
N LEU A 162 5.77 -24.27 -0.27
CA LEU A 162 4.68 -23.57 0.41
C LEU A 162 5.17 -22.89 1.70
N ILE A 163 6.01 -23.56 2.49
CA ILE A 163 6.58 -22.95 3.71
C ILE A 163 7.46 -21.74 3.35
N ASP A 164 8.26 -21.85 2.30
CA ASP A 164 9.13 -20.73 1.87
C ASP A 164 8.31 -19.53 1.38
N ARG A 165 7.21 -19.78 0.65
CA ARG A 165 6.41 -18.73 0.04
C ARG A 165 5.37 -18.13 0.99
N ASP A 166 4.72 -18.96 1.79
CA ASP A 166 3.50 -18.59 2.52
C ASP A 166 3.66 -18.72 4.04
N PHE A 167 4.90 -18.60 4.57
CA PHE A 167 5.21 -18.83 5.98
C PHE A 167 4.33 -18.01 6.93
N PHE A 168 4.22 -16.71 6.69
CA PHE A 168 3.39 -15.83 7.51
C PHE A 168 1.92 -16.28 7.52
N LEU A 169 1.32 -16.47 6.33
CA LEU A 169 -0.08 -16.88 6.20
C LEU A 169 -0.33 -18.23 6.85
N LEU A 170 0.55 -19.22 6.64
CA LEU A 170 0.43 -20.56 7.21
C LEU A 170 0.49 -20.51 8.75
N ARG A 171 1.45 -19.76 9.29
CA ARG A 171 1.59 -19.61 10.74
C ARG A 171 0.41 -18.87 11.36
N GLU A 172 0.00 -17.74 10.79
CA GLU A 172 -1.14 -16.96 11.31
C GLU A 172 -2.47 -17.70 11.17
N SER A 173 -2.65 -18.52 10.15
CA SER A 173 -3.89 -19.29 9.97
C SER A 173 -4.12 -20.31 11.08
N LEU A 174 -3.05 -20.81 11.75
CA LEU A 174 -3.16 -21.72 12.89
C LEU A 174 -3.94 -21.10 14.07
N ARG A 175 -4.00 -19.77 14.18
CA ARG A 175 -4.81 -19.09 15.21
C ARG A 175 -6.32 -19.21 14.98
N ASP A 176 -6.75 -19.48 13.74
CA ASP A 176 -8.16 -19.36 13.34
C ASP A 176 -8.78 -20.69 12.89
N LEU A 177 -7.98 -21.61 12.33
CA LEU A 177 -8.48 -22.91 11.88
C LEU A 177 -8.51 -23.90 13.04
N PRO A 178 -9.65 -24.58 13.29
CA PRO A 178 -9.73 -25.58 14.33
C PRO A 178 -8.81 -26.77 14.02
N HIS A 179 -7.90 -27.11 14.97
CA HIS A 179 -7.00 -28.26 14.85
C HIS A 179 -6.68 -28.90 16.22
N ASP A 180 -6.49 -28.13 17.30
CA ASP A 180 -6.19 -28.60 18.63
C ASP A 180 -6.87 -27.80 19.78
N GLY A 181 -8.03 -27.16 19.49
CA GLY A 181 -8.84 -26.49 20.53
C GLY A 181 -8.42 -25.07 20.87
N ASP A 182 -7.67 -24.41 20.00
CA ASP A 182 -7.19 -23.03 20.24
C ASP A 182 -8.29 -21.97 20.12
N THR A 183 -8.26 -20.97 21.02
CA THR A 183 -9.17 -19.79 21.02
C THR A 183 -8.38 -18.52 20.80
N ASN A 184 -8.93 -17.58 20.00
CA ASN A 184 -8.37 -16.24 19.84
C ASN A 184 -8.89 -15.32 20.98
N LEU A 185 -8.36 -15.49 22.17
CA LEU A 185 -8.78 -14.76 23.38
C LEU A 185 -8.59 -13.24 23.26
N ALA A 186 -7.50 -12.80 22.67
CA ALA A 186 -7.22 -11.37 22.49
C ALA A 186 -8.33 -10.68 21.66
N GLN A 187 -8.79 -11.32 20.60
CA GLN A 187 -9.89 -10.85 19.76
C GLN A 187 -11.22 -10.84 20.56
N GLU A 188 -11.46 -11.88 21.36
CA GLU A 188 -12.67 -11.99 22.15
C GLU A 188 -12.73 -10.89 23.23
N VAL A 189 -11.63 -10.59 23.92
CA VAL A 189 -11.51 -9.45 24.85
C VAL A 189 -11.86 -8.13 24.18
N ARG A 190 -11.29 -7.86 22.99
CA ARG A 190 -11.54 -6.61 22.24
C ARG A 190 -12.99 -6.49 21.81
N SER A 191 -13.59 -7.56 21.31
CA SER A 191 -14.99 -7.58 20.85
C SER A 191 -15.99 -7.39 21.98
N ILE A 192 -15.86 -8.14 23.09
CA ILE A 192 -16.76 -8.02 24.22
C ILE A 192 -16.64 -6.63 24.84
N SER A 193 -15.41 -6.13 25.06
CA SER A 193 -15.22 -4.79 25.64
C SER A 193 -15.78 -3.67 24.77
N LYS A 194 -15.70 -3.79 23.43
CA LYS A 194 -16.31 -2.86 22.47
C LYS A 194 -17.85 -2.86 22.61
N THR A 195 -18.46 -4.02 22.56
CA THR A 195 -19.91 -4.18 22.68
C THR A 195 -20.45 -3.59 23.99
N LEU A 196 -19.72 -3.81 25.09
CA LEU A 196 -20.08 -3.26 26.39
C LEU A 196 -19.93 -1.73 26.42
N ALA A 197 -18.88 -1.16 25.84
CA ALA A 197 -18.67 0.28 25.77
C ALA A 197 -19.71 0.99 24.88
N GLU A 198 -20.19 0.36 23.83
CA GLU A 198 -21.30 0.88 22.99
C GLU A 198 -22.61 0.98 23.78
N LYS A 199 -22.90 -0.01 24.66
CA LYS A 199 -24.05 0.02 25.55
C LYS A 199 -23.86 0.98 26.74
N HIS A 200 -22.64 1.10 27.23
CA HIS A 200 -22.29 1.88 28.41
C HIS A 200 -21.19 2.89 28.07
N PRO A 201 -21.52 4.11 27.61
CA PRO A 201 -20.51 5.11 27.21
C PRO A 201 -19.52 5.49 28.31
N LYS A 202 -19.87 5.35 29.58
CA LYS A 202 -18.97 5.57 30.73
C LYS A 202 -17.84 4.52 30.82
N PHE A 203 -18.00 3.36 30.17
CA PHE A 203 -16.98 2.33 30.09
C PHE A 203 -15.95 2.58 28.99
N MET A 204 -16.17 3.57 28.15
CA MET A 204 -15.36 3.83 26.96
C MET A 204 -13.88 4.07 27.28
N ASP A 205 -13.56 4.84 28.32
CA ASP A 205 -12.16 5.13 28.68
C ASP A 205 -11.39 3.86 29.06
N LEU A 206 -12.03 2.97 29.85
CA LEU A 206 -11.42 1.70 30.20
C LEU A 206 -11.34 0.77 28.98
N ARG A 207 -12.34 0.78 28.11
CA ARG A 207 -12.32 0.02 26.83
C ARG A 207 -11.17 0.49 25.94
N ILE A 208 -10.93 1.80 25.79
CA ILE A 208 -9.81 2.34 25.01
C ILE A 208 -8.48 1.81 25.56
N LYS A 209 -8.32 1.79 26.87
CA LYS A 209 -7.13 1.24 27.53
C LYS A 209 -6.98 -0.27 27.27
N ILE A 210 -8.04 -1.07 27.46
CA ILE A 210 -8.05 -2.51 27.21
C ILE A 210 -7.73 -2.80 25.72
N HIS A 211 -8.27 -1.99 24.80
CA HIS A 211 -8.03 -2.16 23.36
C HIS A 211 -6.60 -1.77 22.96
N GLY A 212 -6.10 -0.64 23.46
CA GLY A 212 -4.81 -0.07 23.05
C GLY A 212 -3.60 -0.76 23.70
N ASN A 213 -3.71 -1.11 24.98
CA ASN A 213 -2.64 -1.78 25.74
C ASN A 213 -3.26 -2.61 26.85
N PRO A 214 -3.71 -3.84 26.57
CA PRO A 214 -4.32 -4.72 27.57
C PRO A 214 -3.30 -5.19 28.59
N GLU A 215 -3.68 -5.13 29.89
CA GLU A 215 -2.86 -5.57 31.01
C GLU A 215 -3.70 -6.38 32.01
N ALA A 216 -3.09 -7.31 32.72
CA ALA A 216 -3.79 -8.13 33.73
C ALA A 216 -4.51 -7.31 34.81
N LYS A 217 -4.02 -6.12 35.13
CA LYS A 217 -4.69 -5.18 36.06
C LYS A 217 -6.04 -4.68 35.56
N ASP A 218 -6.33 -4.75 34.26
CA ASP A 218 -7.60 -4.34 33.68
C ASP A 218 -8.76 -5.22 34.15
N ILE A 219 -8.47 -6.45 34.56
CA ILE A 219 -9.43 -7.34 35.21
C ILE A 219 -9.95 -6.70 36.51
N ALA A 220 -9.05 -6.19 37.34
CA ALA A 220 -9.41 -5.51 38.59
C ALA A 220 -10.17 -4.21 38.30
N SER A 221 -9.70 -3.42 37.33
CA SER A 221 -10.35 -2.16 36.93
C SER A 221 -11.76 -2.40 36.37
N THR A 222 -11.96 -3.46 35.59
CA THR A 222 -13.28 -3.83 35.07
C THR A 222 -14.23 -4.25 36.19
N ARG A 223 -13.74 -5.05 37.17
CA ARG A 223 -14.53 -5.41 38.36
C ARG A 223 -14.92 -4.22 39.21
N GLU A 224 -14.00 -3.27 39.40
CA GLU A 224 -14.27 -2.04 40.15
C GLU A 224 -15.30 -1.19 39.41
N TRP A 225 -15.18 -1.02 38.09
CA TRP A 225 -16.15 -0.32 37.29
C TRP A 225 -17.56 -0.94 37.38
N VAL A 226 -17.66 -2.26 37.26
CA VAL A 226 -18.94 -2.99 37.40
C VAL A 226 -19.53 -2.77 38.81
N LYS A 227 -18.71 -2.79 39.86
CA LYS A 227 -19.15 -2.54 41.21
C LYS A 227 -19.70 -1.12 41.41
N GLU A 228 -19.01 -0.12 40.84
CA GLU A 228 -19.42 1.30 40.92
C GLU A 228 -20.71 1.60 40.15
N HIS A 229 -20.97 0.88 39.06
CA HIS A 229 -22.14 1.08 38.22
C HIS A 229 -23.22 -0.03 38.35
N ASN A 230 -23.12 -0.84 39.38
CA ASN A 230 -23.98 -2.04 39.58
C ASN A 230 -25.50 -1.72 39.50
N ASP A 231 -25.89 -0.56 39.99
CA ASP A 231 -27.32 -0.14 40.02
C ASP A 231 -27.82 0.32 38.63
N GLU A 232 -26.91 0.60 37.71
CA GLU A 232 -27.22 1.01 36.34
C GLU A 232 -27.27 -0.22 35.38
N LEU A 233 -26.75 -1.38 35.79
CA LEU A 233 -26.64 -2.57 34.96
C LEU A 233 -27.80 -3.52 35.15
N SER A 234 -28.38 -4.01 34.05
CA SER A 234 -29.31 -5.14 34.08
C SER A 234 -28.60 -6.44 34.43
N PHE A 235 -29.37 -7.48 34.75
CA PHE A 235 -28.81 -8.80 35.04
C PHE A 235 -28.00 -9.36 33.86
N LYS A 236 -28.51 -9.21 32.64
CA LYS A 236 -27.86 -9.68 31.42
C LYS A 236 -26.53 -8.93 31.13
N GLU A 237 -26.49 -7.64 31.39
CA GLU A 237 -25.27 -6.83 31.18
C GLU A 237 -24.20 -7.20 32.21
N ARG A 238 -24.57 -7.49 33.46
CA ARG A 238 -23.62 -8.05 34.44
C ARG A 238 -23.04 -9.37 33.99
N GLU A 239 -23.84 -10.28 33.43
CA GLU A 239 -23.34 -11.52 32.83
C GLU A 239 -22.37 -11.28 31.69
N GLU A 240 -22.63 -10.26 30.83
CA GLU A 240 -21.72 -9.89 29.74
C GLU A 240 -20.40 -9.30 30.28
N PHE A 241 -20.41 -8.52 31.37
CA PHE A 241 -19.19 -8.05 32.03
C PHE A 241 -18.42 -9.19 32.72
N GLU A 242 -19.12 -10.12 33.40
CA GLU A 242 -18.47 -11.30 33.95
C GLU A 242 -17.81 -12.15 32.88
N LYS A 243 -18.47 -12.30 31.70
CA LYS A 243 -17.85 -12.96 30.54
C LYS A 243 -16.58 -12.26 30.07
N LEU A 244 -16.56 -10.91 29.98
CA LEU A 244 -15.36 -10.16 29.67
C LEU A 244 -14.24 -10.45 30.67
N ILE A 245 -14.59 -10.45 31.98
CA ILE A 245 -13.63 -10.74 33.07
C ILE A 245 -13.08 -12.17 32.94
N GLU A 246 -13.93 -13.16 32.68
CA GLU A 246 -13.52 -14.56 32.50
C GLU A 246 -12.56 -14.70 31.32
N VAL A 247 -12.90 -14.11 30.15
CA VAL A 247 -12.06 -14.16 28.96
C VAL A 247 -10.74 -13.41 29.16
N MET A 248 -10.76 -12.26 29.88
CA MET A 248 -9.51 -11.58 30.26
C MET A 248 -8.67 -12.42 31.23
N GLN A 249 -9.29 -13.15 32.17
CA GLN A 249 -8.55 -14.03 33.07
C GLN A 249 -7.86 -15.15 32.31
N GLU A 250 -8.55 -15.78 31.38
CA GLU A 250 -7.99 -16.81 30.49
C GLU A 250 -6.89 -16.24 29.59
N PHE A 251 -7.11 -15.06 29.00
CA PHE A 251 -6.13 -14.35 28.14
C PHE A 251 -4.84 -13.99 28.90
N PHE A 252 -4.95 -13.61 30.17
CA PHE A 252 -3.80 -13.26 31.00
C PHE A 252 -3.30 -14.45 31.86
N GLU A 253 -3.82 -15.65 31.67
CA GLU A 253 -3.23 -16.83 32.26
C GLU A 253 -1.81 -17.00 31.73
N PRO A 254 -0.78 -17.02 32.57
CA PRO A 254 0.60 -17.07 32.10
C PRO A 254 0.86 -18.33 31.28
N VAL A 255 1.41 -18.15 30.06
CA VAL A 255 1.89 -19.28 29.26
C VAL A 255 2.94 -20.05 30.08
N PRO A 256 2.71 -21.31 30.41
CA PRO A 256 3.65 -22.08 31.24
C PRO A 256 4.91 -22.40 30.42
N VAL A 257 6.07 -21.90 30.85
CA VAL A 257 7.38 -22.23 30.27
C VAL A 257 7.67 -23.72 30.41
N ALA A 258 7.31 -24.27 31.57
CA ALA A 258 7.45 -25.71 31.84
C ALA A 258 6.48 -26.51 30.97
N GLY A 259 7.01 -27.40 30.15
CA GLY A 259 6.22 -28.28 29.31
C GLY A 259 6.12 -27.87 27.84
N LEU A 260 6.60 -26.69 27.46
CA LEU A 260 6.65 -26.28 26.04
C LEU A 260 7.43 -27.27 25.17
N GLU A 261 8.47 -27.91 25.71
CA GLU A 261 9.25 -28.97 25.03
C GLU A 261 8.40 -30.20 24.63
N LYS A 262 7.25 -30.39 25.27
CA LYS A 262 6.36 -31.51 24.95
C LYS A 262 5.67 -31.35 23.62
N MET A 263 5.48 -30.11 23.15
CA MET A 263 4.85 -29.82 21.87
C MET A 263 5.67 -30.39 20.71
N VAL A 264 6.99 -30.50 20.86
CA VAL A 264 7.92 -31.06 19.86
C VAL A 264 8.51 -32.41 20.28
N ALA A 265 7.84 -33.13 21.18
CA ALA A 265 8.33 -34.41 21.72
C ALA A 265 8.39 -35.54 20.69
N ASP A 266 7.61 -35.48 19.62
CA ASP A 266 7.58 -36.41 18.49
C ASP A 266 8.70 -36.20 17.46
N TRP A 267 9.43 -35.06 17.53
CA TRP A 267 10.62 -34.81 16.72
C TRP A 267 11.75 -35.75 17.10
N ASP A 268 12.66 -36.05 16.19
CA ASP A 268 13.79 -36.93 16.45
C ASP A 268 14.66 -36.34 17.58
N LYS A 269 15.25 -37.22 18.41
CA LYS A 269 16.00 -36.79 19.60
C LYS A 269 17.21 -35.96 19.32
N ASP A 270 17.78 -36.08 18.14
CA ASP A 270 18.91 -35.31 17.59
C ASP A 270 18.48 -34.09 16.80
N SER A 271 17.17 -33.85 16.64
CA SER A 271 16.65 -32.62 16.01
C SER A 271 17.05 -31.39 16.81
N TYR A 272 17.53 -30.38 16.08
CA TYR A 272 17.94 -29.10 16.66
C TYR A 272 16.78 -28.42 17.40
N ILE A 273 15.61 -28.28 16.75
CA ILE A 273 14.41 -27.66 17.36
C ILE A 273 14.05 -28.34 18.70
N ARG A 274 14.01 -29.68 18.71
CA ARG A 274 13.70 -30.41 19.97
C ARG A 274 14.73 -30.17 21.07
N GLN A 275 16.02 -30.16 20.72
CA GLN A 275 17.08 -29.92 21.69
C GLN A 275 16.99 -28.50 22.25
N GLN A 276 16.74 -27.48 21.43
CA GLN A 276 16.60 -26.09 21.88
C GLN A 276 15.34 -25.91 22.74
N ALA A 277 14.21 -26.55 22.39
CA ALA A 277 13.00 -26.50 23.19
C ALA A 277 13.20 -27.14 24.59
N ILE A 278 13.91 -28.27 24.65
CA ILE A 278 14.27 -28.92 25.94
C ILE A 278 15.22 -28.02 26.75
N LEU A 279 16.23 -27.44 26.11
CA LEU A 279 17.14 -26.50 26.76
C LEU A 279 16.38 -25.31 27.32
N PHE A 280 15.50 -24.69 26.54
CA PHE A 280 14.66 -23.57 26.95
C PHE A 280 13.82 -23.91 28.20
N SER A 281 12.99 -24.95 28.14
CA SER A 281 12.10 -25.32 29.23
C SER A 281 12.83 -25.84 30.50
N SER A 282 14.07 -26.31 30.36
CA SER A 282 14.89 -26.73 31.50
C SER A 282 15.70 -25.58 32.12
N THR A 283 15.94 -24.50 31.38
CA THR A 283 16.76 -23.38 31.83
C THR A 283 15.91 -22.26 32.42
N TYR A 284 14.72 -22.02 31.86
CA TYR A 284 13.87 -20.88 32.20
C TYR A 284 12.57 -21.30 32.86
N THR A 285 11.99 -20.38 33.62
CA THR A 285 10.68 -20.54 34.30
C THR A 285 9.88 -19.24 34.12
N ASN A 286 8.60 -19.23 34.45
CA ASN A 286 7.78 -18.02 34.44
C ASN A 286 8.28 -16.92 35.39
N ASP A 287 9.10 -17.28 36.41
CA ASP A 287 9.74 -16.33 37.36
C ASP A 287 11.08 -15.78 36.83
N THR A 288 11.52 -16.19 35.64
CA THR A 288 12.75 -15.66 35.02
C THR A 288 12.55 -14.19 34.66
N GLU A 289 13.56 -13.35 34.96
CA GLU A 289 13.52 -11.91 34.61
C GLU A 289 13.16 -11.70 33.15
N PRO A 290 12.22 -10.78 32.81
CA PRO A 290 11.78 -10.51 31.44
C PRO A 290 12.93 -10.20 30.47
N SER A 291 13.98 -9.51 30.94
CA SER A 291 15.18 -9.18 30.17
C SER A 291 16.03 -10.40 29.75
N ILE A 292 15.77 -11.57 30.35
CA ILE A 292 16.40 -12.84 30.02
C ILE A 292 15.42 -13.74 29.25
N LEU A 293 14.17 -13.80 29.71
CA LEU A 293 13.17 -14.70 29.14
C LEU A 293 12.75 -14.31 27.72
N VAL A 294 12.55 -13.01 27.46
CA VAL A 294 12.09 -12.53 26.14
C VAL A 294 13.13 -12.78 25.04
N PRO A 295 14.43 -12.42 25.20
CA PRO A 295 15.44 -12.78 24.21
C PRO A 295 15.59 -14.28 23.99
N ALA A 296 15.50 -15.09 25.06
CA ALA A 296 15.59 -16.54 24.94
C ALA A 296 14.40 -17.13 24.16
N ALA A 297 13.20 -16.62 24.36
CA ALA A 297 12.00 -17.03 23.62
C ALA A 297 12.09 -16.59 22.16
N ALA A 298 12.54 -15.37 21.87
CA ALA A 298 12.78 -14.87 20.51
C ALA A 298 13.80 -15.75 19.77
N GLY A 299 14.93 -16.08 20.41
CA GLY A 299 15.95 -16.97 19.85
C GLY A 299 15.38 -18.36 19.52
N LEU A 300 14.54 -18.94 20.38
CA LEU A 300 13.91 -20.23 20.08
C LEU A 300 12.92 -20.13 18.92
N MET A 301 12.18 -19.02 18.77
CA MET A 301 11.33 -18.78 17.59
C MET A 301 12.17 -18.71 16.32
N CYS A 302 13.34 -18.04 16.34
CA CYS A 302 14.29 -18.02 15.22
C CYS A 302 14.82 -19.41 14.89
N ASP A 303 15.19 -20.21 15.89
CA ASP A 303 15.63 -21.57 15.71
C ASP A 303 14.55 -22.42 15.01
N ILE A 304 13.29 -22.26 15.38
CA ILE A 304 12.16 -22.92 14.73
C ILE A 304 12.06 -22.49 13.26
N ARG A 305 12.02 -21.20 12.96
CA ARG A 305 11.91 -20.67 11.58
C ARG A 305 13.03 -21.18 10.69
N ASN A 306 14.26 -21.14 11.18
CA ASN A 306 15.45 -21.50 10.41
C ASN A 306 15.57 -23.02 10.16
N ASN A 307 15.06 -23.85 11.07
CA ASN A 307 15.26 -25.31 11.02
C ASN A 307 13.95 -26.11 10.79
N ILE A 308 12.80 -25.45 10.58
CA ILE A 308 11.51 -26.13 10.38
C ILE A 308 11.51 -27.09 9.18
N LYS A 309 12.33 -26.80 8.16
CA LYS A 309 12.46 -27.60 6.94
C LYS A 309 13.35 -28.86 7.10
N ASP A 310 14.03 -29.01 8.23
CA ASP A 310 14.89 -30.18 8.48
C ASP A 310 14.09 -31.49 8.58
N ASP A 311 12.82 -31.39 8.94
CA ASP A 311 11.87 -32.51 8.91
C ASP A 311 10.79 -32.23 7.86
N LYS A 312 10.41 -33.22 7.05
CA LYS A 312 9.39 -33.07 5.98
C LYS A 312 7.98 -33.47 6.43
N ARG A 313 7.83 -33.91 7.67
CA ARG A 313 6.52 -34.35 8.19
C ARG A 313 5.67 -33.14 8.61
N GLY A 314 4.56 -32.95 7.94
CA GLY A 314 3.61 -31.88 8.23
C GLY A 314 3.19 -31.88 9.72
N THR A 315 2.99 -33.07 10.32
CA THR A 315 2.67 -33.19 11.75
C THR A 315 3.67 -32.51 12.66
N ARG A 316 4.96 -32.72 12.42
CA ARG A 316 6.04 -32.12 13.21
C ARG A 316 6.14 -30.62 12.97
N ARG A 317 6.00 -30.21 11.71
CA ARG A 317 6.03 -28.79 11.34
C ARG A 317 4.85 -28.04 11.95
N THR A 318 3.66 -28.64 12.02
CA THR A 318 2.51 -28.06 12.72
C THR A 318 2.86 -27.82 14.19
N SER A 319 3.33 -28.84 14.90
CA SER A 319 3.68 -28.67 16.33
C SER A 319 4.82 -27.66 16.57
N ALA A 320 5.76 -27.52 15.64
CA ALA A 320 6.81 -26.49 15.72
C ALA A 320 6.24 -25.07 15.53
N LEU A 321 5.29 -24.87 14.59
CA LEU A 321 4.62 -23.58 14.42
C LEU A 321 3.71 -23.23 15.60
N GLU A 322 3.00 -24.23 16.18
CA GLU A 322 2.24 -24.05 17.41
C GLU A 322 3.15 -23.63 18.56
N LEU A 323 4.32 -24.27 18.72
CA LEU A 323 5.31 -23.84 19.71
C LEU A 323 5.77 -22.39 19.45
N SER A 324 6.00 -22.02 18.19
CA SER A 324 6.34 -20.63 17.81
C SER A 324 5.23 -19.65 18.21
N LEU A 325 3.95 -19.99 18.02
CA LEU A 325 2.82 -19.16 18.45
C LEU A 325 2.75 -19.02 19.97
N ARG A 326 2.98 -20.11 20.71
CA ARG A 326 3.01 -20.07 22.19
C ARG A 326 4.18 -19.24 22.73
N LEU A 327 5.34 -19.26 22.06
CA LEU A 327 6.46 -18.41 22.41
C LEU A 327 6.17 -16.93 22.12
N GLU A 328 5.50 -16.63 21.01
CA GLU A 328 5.04 -15.26 20.71
C GLU A 328 4.08 -14.74 21.79
N GLU A 329 3.12 -15.58 22.21
CA GLU A 329 2.20 -15.25 23.30
C GLU A 329 2.94 -15.03 24.63
N LEU A 330 3.92 -15.88 24.95
CA LEU A 330 4.78 -15.70 26.12
C LEU A 330 5.50 -14.36 26.09
N ILE A 331 6.08 -14.00 24.93
CA ILE A 331 6.74 -12.70 24.74
C ILE A 331 5.74 -11.56 24.91
N PHE A 332 4.57 -11.64 24.26
CA PHE A 332 3.52 -10.63 24.34
C PHE A 332 3.08 -10.36 25.78
N GLN A 333 2.89 -11.41 26.58
CA GLN A 333 2.52 -11.31 27.99
C GLN A 333 3.66 -10.83 28.90
N THR A 334 4.93 -11.07 28.52
CA THR A 334 6.09 -10.78 29.36
C THR A 334 6.67 -9.38 29.12
N VAL A 335 6.63 -8.89 27.88
CA VAL A 335 7.21 -7.61 27.47
C VAL A 335 6.69 -6.41 28.30
N PRO A 336 5.40 -6.30 28.67
CA PRO A 336 4.92 -5.20 29.50
C PRO A 336 5.59 -5.11 30.88
N ASN A 337 6.08 -6.23 31.40
CA ASN A 337 6.79 -6.31 32.68
C ASN A 337 8.29 -6.04 32.55
N TRP A 338 8.80 -5.92 31.32
CA TRP A 338 10.20 -5.57 31.08
C TRP A 338 10.38 -4.05 31.07
N GLU A 339 10.70 -3.52 32.21
CA GLU A 339 10.98 -2.09 32.39
C GLU A 339 12.50 -1.85 32.33
N PRO A 340 13.04 -1.32 31.22
CA PRO A 340 14.49 -1.05 31.09
C PRO A 340 14.98 -0.02 32.12
N ASN A 341 16.13 -0.29 32.74
CA ASN A 341 16.81 0.63 33.67
C ASN A 341 17.85 1.49 32.96
N THR A 342 18.42 0.99 31.87
CA THR A 342 19.48 1.65 31.12
C THR A 342 19.09 1.79 29.64
N LEU A 343 19.83 2.67 28.94
CA LEU A 343 19.63 2.79 27.47
C LEU A 343 19.97 1.46 26.76
N GLN A 344 21.02 0.74 27.19
CA GLN A 344 21.38 -0.56 26.62
C GLN A 344 20.22 -1.56 26.76
N GLU A 345 19.66 -1.73 27.96
CA GLU A 345 18.51 -2.62 28.18
C GLU A 345 17.30 -2.25 27.30
N HIS A 346 17.13 -0.94 26.99
CA HIS A 346 16.05 -0.51 26.10
C HIS A 346 16.30 -0.93 24.64
N LEU A 347 17.55 -0.80 24.18
CA LEU A 347 17.96 -1.27 22.86
C LEU A 347 17.82 -2.79 22.76
N ASP A 348 18.24 -3.52 23.80
CA ASP A 348 18.13 -4.99 23.86
C ASP A 348 16.66 -5.45 23.83
N LYS A 349 15.76 -4.73 24.52
CA LYS A 349 14.32 -4.98 24.46
C LYS A 349 13.77 -4.85 23.04
N ILE A 350 14.09 -3.75 22.37
CA ILE A 350 13.65 -3.51 20.99
C ILE A 350 14.24 -4.59 20.05
N TYR A 351 15.52 -4.92 20.20
CA TYR A 351 16.17 -5.96 19.39
C TYR A 351 15.46 -7.31 19.54
N ALA A 352 15.23 -7.77 20.77
CA ALA A 352 14.60 -9.06 21.03
C ALA A 352 13.16 -9.15 20.49
N ILE A 353 12.36 -8.07 20.60
CA ILE A 353 11.01 -8.05 20.03
C ILE A 353 11.08 -8.03 18.49
N SER A 354 12.01 -7.29 17.90
CA SER A 354 12.22 -7.25 16.44
C SER A 354 12.65 -8.61 15.89
N GLU A 355 13.54 -9.32 16.59
CA GLU A 355 13.96 -10.68 16.25
C GLU A 355 12.77 -11.66 16.30
N ALA A 356 11.96 -11.60 17.35
CA ALA A 356 10.74 -12.42 17.48
C ALA A 356 9.73 -12.11 16.38
N LEU A 357 9.57 -10.83 16.02
CA LEU A 357 8.69 -10.39 14.91
C LEU A 357 9.14 -10.98 13.58
N ALA A 358 10.45 -10.95 13.31
CA ALA A 358 11.04 -11.59 12.13
C ALA A 358 10.82 -13.11 12.17
N ALA A 359 11.06 -13.76 13.30
CA ALA A 359 10.80 -15.19 13.48
C ALA A 359 9.32 -15.56 13.29
N GLY A 360 8.39 -14.66 13.59
CA GLY A 360 6.95 -14.80 13.35
C GLY A 360 6.53 -14.67 11.89
N GLY A 361 7.41 -14.20 11.01
CA GLY A 361 7.11 -14.03 9.57
C GLY A 361 6.51 -12.67 9.19
N TYR A 362 6.36 -11.74 10.13
CA TYR A 362 5.92 -10.36 9.84
C TYR A 362 6.94 -9.62 8.96
N VAL A 363 8.17 -10.07 8.99
CA VAL A 363 9.29 -9.62 8.17
C VAL A 363 9.94 -10.85 7.54
N GLU A 364 10.26 -10.80 6.26
CA GLU A 364 10.95 -11.87 5.57
C GLU A 364 12.40 -12.02 6.06
N GLN A 365 12.99 -13.22 5.93
CA GLN A 365 14.33 -13.49 6.44
C GLN A 365 15.37 -12.58 5.76
N TRP A 366 15.27 -12.38 4.45
CA TRP A 366 16.19 -11.50 3.72
C TRP A 366 16.06 -10.01 4.14
N GLU A 367 14.86 -9.59 4.56
CA GLU A 367 14.60 -8.25 5.09
C GLU A 367 15.22 -8.09 6.48
N TRP A 368 15.05 -9.12 7.32
CA TRP A 368 15.71 -9.18 8.63
C TRP A 368 17.24 -9.10 8.48
N ASP A 369 17.84 -9.92 7.61
CA ASP A 369 19.28 -9.92 7.34
C ASP A 369 19.79 -8.56 6.85
N ALA A 370 18.94 -7.79 6.14
CA ALA A 370 19.26 -6.44 5.66
C ALA A 370 19.22 -5.37 6.75
N VAL A 371 18.38 -5.52 7.77
CA VAL A 371 18.15 -4.49 8.81
C VAL A 371 18.82 -4.82 10.14
N GLU A 372 18.98 -6.09 10.47
CA GLU A 372 19.51 -6.55 11.75
C GLU A 372 20.86 -5.89 12.11
N PRO A 373 21.86 -5.72 11.19
CA PRO A 373 23.13 -5.06 11.53
C PRO A 373 22.98 -3.62 12.06
N ARG A 374 21.86 -2.94 11.78
CA ARG A 374 21.54 -1.61 12.30
C ARG A 374 20.90 -1.66 13.68
N LEU A 375 20.27 -2.78 14.03
CA LEU A 375 19.64 -3.03 15.33
C LEU A 375 20.60 -3.67 16.33
N PHE A 376 21.71 -4.22 15.87
CA PHE A 376 22.71 -4.83 16.74
C PHE A 376 23.69 -3.77 17.26
N ILE A 377 23.54 -3.41 18.56
CA ILE A 377 24.44 -2.49 19.25
C ILE A 377 25.28 -3.27 20.25
N THR A 378 26.57 -3.33 19.99
CA THR A 378 27.52 -3.96 20.91
C THR A 378 27.62 -3.16 22.20
N GLU A 379 27.78 -3.86 23.32
CA GLU A 379 28.03 -3.25 24.61
C GLU A 379 29.21 -2.25 24.54
N GLY A 380 29.02 -1.09 25.17
CA GLY A 380 30.01 -0.04 25.24
C GLY A 380 29.72 0.93 26.37
N GLU A 381 30.53 1.98 26.51
CA GLU A 381 30.24 3.05 27.50
C GLU A 381 29.25 4.08 26.93
N THR A 382 29.41 4.44 25.65
CA THR A 382 28.61 5.47 24.98
C THR A 382 28.20 5.08 23.57
N ILE A 383 27.12 5.70 23.08
CA ILE A 383 26.64 5.65 21.70
C ILE A 383 26.47 7.05 21.13
N LYS A 384 26.88 7.29 19.89
CA LYS A 384 26.62 8.55 19.18
C LYS A 384 25.14 8.70 18.87
N THR A 385 24.61 9.88 19.04
CA THR A 385 23.21 10.23 18.69
C THR A 385 22.84 9.83 17.26
N SER A 386 23.75 10.04 16.29
CA SER A 386 23.49 9.64 14.90
C SER A 386 23.26 8.14 14.73
N LYS A 387 24.03 7.29 15.44
CA LYS A 387 23.87 5.83 15.42
C LYS A 387 22.60 5.39 16.13
N LEU A 388 22.23 6.08 17.21
CA LEU A 388 21.00 5.81 17.93
C LEU A 388 19.76 6.20 17.11
N LEU A 389 19.81 7.30 16.37
CA LEU A 389 18.71 7.67 15.45
C LEU A 389 18.59 6.69 14.27
N ASP A 390 19.72 6.16 13.78
CA ASP A 390 19.70 5.10 12.75
C ASP A 390 19.09 3.80 13.30
N PHE A 391 19.40 3.42 14.54
CA PHE A 391 18.76 2.30 15.25
C PHE A 391 17.24 2.51 15.34
N ILE A 392 16.79 3.69 15.81
CA ILE A 392 15.37 4.01 15.92
C ILE A 392 14.68 3.94 14.55
N ALA A 393 15.32 4.45 13.50
CA ALA A 393 14.80 4.37 12.14
C ALA A 393 14.68 2.91 11.67
N ALA A 394 15.70 2.08 11.92
CA ALA A 394 15.69 0.65 11.60
C ALA A 394 14.58 -0.10 12.36
N ALA A 395 14.40 0.19 13.65
CA ALA A 395 13.35 -0.42 14.46
C ALA A 395 11.94 0.00 13.98
N ARG A 396 11.72 1.27 13.66
CA ARG A 396 10.46 1.75 13.05
C ARG A 396 10.15 1.05 11.74
N SER A 397 11.18 0.85 10.90
CA SER A 397 11.01 0.12 9.64
C SER A 397 10.44 -1.28 9.88
N GLN A 398 10.80 -1.98 10.97
CA GLN A 398 10.23 -3.29 11.31
C GLN A 398 8.71 -3.23 11.53
N VAL A 399 8.23 -2.20 12.24
CA VAL A 399 6.79 -2.00 12.47
C VAL A 399 6.07 -1.69 11.14
N GLU A 400 6.66 -0.83 10.31
CA GLU A 400 6.08 -0.47 9.01
C GLU A 400 6.06 -1.66 8.05
N TRP A 401 7.13 -2.45 7.99
CA TRP A 401 7.23 -3.63 7.11
C TRP A 401 6.29 -4.75 7.55
N GLY A 402 6.17 -5.00 8.87
CA GLY A 402 5.25 -5.97 9.42
C GLY A 402 3.78 -5.57 9.22
N THR A 403 3.44 -4.30 9.45
CA THR A 403 2.11 -3.76 9.12
C THR A 403 1.82 -3.88 7.62
N GLY A 404 2.83 -3.58 6.78
CA GLY A 404 2.75 -3.75 5.34
C GLY A 404 2.54 -5.22 4.93
N MET A 405 3.14 -6.19 5.64
CA MET A 405 2.92 -7.63 5.41
C MET A 405 1.46 -8.01 5.67
N VAL A 406 0.90 -7.60 6.81
CA VAL A 406 -0.52 -7.85 7.14
C VAL A 406 -1.43 -7.27 6.04
N ASN A 407 -1.19 -6.02 5.62
CA ASN A 407 -1.97 -5.36 4.59
C ASN A 407 -1.82 -6.05 3.22
N ALA A 408 -0.61 -6.49 2.85
CA ALA A 408 -0.37 -7.15 1.57
C ALA A 408 -1.03 -8.54 1.50
N ILE A 409 -0.96 -9.32 2.59
CA ILE A 409 -1.53 -10.66 2.62
C ILE A 409 -3.07 -10.62 2.62
N TYR A 410 -3.69 -9.73 3.38
CA TYR A 410 -5.16 -9.72 3.55
C TYR A 410 -5.87 -8.65 2.72
N GLY A 411 -5.13 -7.76 2.03
CA GLY A 411 -5.66 -6.58 1.38
C GLY A 411 -6.80 -6.85 0.41
N ASP A 412 -6.61 -7.75 -0.52
CA ASP A 412 -7.61 -8.07 -1.55
C ASP A 412 -8.94 -8.50 -0.93
N VAL A 413 -8.89 -9.37 0.08
CA VAL A 413 -10.10 -9.91 0.73
C VAL A 413 -10.79 -8.84 1.57
N VAL A 414 -10.03 -8.05 2.33
CA VAL A 414 -10.62 -6.98 3.16
C VAL A 414 -11.23 -5.89 2.28
N GLU A 415 -10.54 -5.44 1.24
CA GLU A 415 -11.06 -4.41 0.33
C GLU A 415 -12.31 -4.86 -0.43
N GLU A 416 -12.41 -6.14 -0.77
CA GLU A 416 -13.62 -6.71 -1.34
C GLU A 416 -14.78 -6.69 -0.35
N TYR A 417 -14.56 -7.17 0.89
CA TYR A 417 -15.60 -7.24 1.92
C TYR A 417 -16.08 -5.87 2.37
N VAL A 418 -15.21 -4.87 2.49
CA VAL A 418 -15.57 -3.50 2.87
C VAL A 418 -16.63 -2.89 1.94
N GLN A 419 -16.72 -3.34 0.68
CA GLN A 419 -17.73 -2.85 -0.27
C GLN A 419 -19.17 -3.19 0.16
N PHE A 420 -19.37 -4.21 0.98
CA PHE A 420 -20.69 -4.65 1.44
C PHE A 420 -20.77 -4.90 2.95
N GLU A 421 -19.65 -4.99 3.67
CA GLU A 421 -19.55 -5.13 5.13
C GLU A 421 -18.45 -4.21 5.68
N PRO A 422 -18.75 -2.97 6.04
CA PRO A 422 -17.73 -1.99 6.46
C PRO A 422 -16.91 -2.40 7.69
N LEU A 423 -17.43 -3.27 8.57
CA LEU A 423 -16.70 -3.75 9.75
C LEU A 423 -15.47 -4.58 9.38
N ALA A 424 -15.42 -5.13 8.17
CA ALA A 424 -14.26 -5.88 7.67
C ALA A 424 -12.95 -5.08 7.73
N TYR A 425 -13.02 -3.74 7.61
CA TYR A 425 -11.83 -2.88 7.70
C TYR A 425 -11.09 -3.01 9.04
N GLY A 426 -11.79 -3.25 10.13
CA GLY A 426 -11.20 -3.44 11.46
C GLY A 426 -10.33 -4.69 11.60
N PHE A 427 -10.35 -5.60 10.63
CA PHE A 427 -9.54 -6.81 10.65
C PHE A 427 -8.04 -6.51 10.64
N TYR A 428 -7.59 -5.50 9.91
CA TYR A 428 -6.19 -5.07 9.91
C TYR A 428 -5.73 -4.64 11.31
N ASP A 429 -6.50 -3.75 11.95
CA ASP A 429 -6.20 -3.26 13.29
C ASP A 429 -6.16 -4.39 14.31
N ASP A 430 -7.09 -5.34 14.18
CA ASP A 430 -7.14 -6.53 15.04
C ASP A 430 -5.87 -7.39 14.91
N ARG A 431 -5.41 -7.68 13.68
CA ARG A 431 -4.19 -8.47 13.44
C ARG A 431 -2.92 -7.76 13.93
N ILE A 432 -2.81 -6.46 13.72
CA ILE A 432 -1.65 -5.66 14.15
C ILE A 432 -1.59 -5.61 15.68
N ARG A 433 -2.71 -5.31 16.34
CA ARG A 433 -2.75 -5.17 17.81
C ARG A 433 -2.66 -6.47 18.57
N SER A 434 -2.95 -7.61 17.95
CA SER A 434 -2.78 -8.92 18.56
C SER A 434 -1.38 -9.51 18.37
N SER A 435 -0.47 -8.80 17.76
CA SER A 435 0.87 -9.24 17.44
C SER A 435 1.95 -8.45 18.17
N LEU A 436 3.21 -8.89 18.03
CA LEU A 436 4.38 -8.20 18.58
C LEU A 436 4.66 -6.82 17.96
N LEU A 437 3.93 -6.44 16.89
CA LEU A 437 3.98 -5.08 16.33
C LEU A 437 3.56 -4.01 17.35
N LEU A 438 2.55 -4.33 18.19
CA LEU A 438 2.08 -3.41 19.22
C LEU A 438 3.17 -3.10 20.27
N PRO A 439 3.69 -4.10 21.04
CA PRO A 439 4.71 -3.82 22.05
C PRO A 439 6.04 -3.32 21.47
N LEU A 440 6.37 -3.64 20.20
CA LEU A 440 7.53 -3.07 19.52
C LEU A 440 7.32 -1.57 19.28
N GLY A 441 6.15 -1.18 18.77
CA GLY A 441 5.79 0.22 18.57
C GLY A 441 5.88 1.04 19.86
N ASP A 442 5.36 0.52 20.96
CA ASP A 442 5.43 1.15 22.29
C ASP A 442 6.89 1.34 22.75
N ALA A 443 7.72 0.28 22.67
CA ALA A 443 9.12 0.34 23.07
C ALA A 443 9.92 1.36 22.24
N ILE A 444 9.68 1.43 20.92
CA ILE A 444 10.30 2.44 20.04
C ILE A 444 9.83 3.84 20.41
N GLY A 445 8.56 4.00 20.71
CA GLY A 445 7.97 5.26 21.14
C GLY A 445 8.64 5.81 22.43
N ASP A 446 8.80 4.94 23.42
CA ASP A 446 9.46 5.26 24.70
C ASP A 446 10.94 5.66 24.49
N LEU A 447 11.68 4.89 23.67
CA LEU A 447 13.06 5.22 23.30
C LEU A 447 13.13 6.56 22.54
N GLY A 448 12.24 6.77 21.57
CA GLY A 448 12.16 8.02 20.83
C GLY A 448 11.90 9.23 21.73
N GLY A 449 10.99 9.09 22.69
CA GLY A 449 10.71 10.12 23.70
C GLY A 449 11.91 10.41 24.61
N LEU A 450 12.63 9.37 25.04
CA LEU A 450 13.84 9.52 25.84
C LEU A 450 14.93 10.27 25.07
N VAL A 451 15.22 9.82 23.83
CA VAL A 451 16.25 10.42 22.97
C VAL A 451 15.90 11.87 22.63
N SER A 452 14.65 12.14 22.25
CA SER A 452 14.19 13.47 21.90
C SER A 452 14.41 14.47 23.02
N ARG A 453 14.13 14.07 24.26
CA ARG A 453 14.38 14.91 25.45
C ARG A 453 15.86 15.21 25.67
N GLN A 454 16.75 14.24 25.38
CA GLN A 454 18.19 14.41 25.61
C GLN A 454 18.89 15.22 24.53
N ILE A 455 18.39 15.22 23.30
CA ILE A 455 19.02 15.90 22.16
C ILE A 455 18.29 17.17 21.70
N GLY A 456 17.18 17.55 22.38
CA GLY A 456 16.41 18.74 22.06
C GLY A 456 15.50 18.59 20.82
N LEU A 457 15.29 17.35 20.31
CA LEU A 457 14.33 17.06 19.25
C LEU A 457 12.92 16.97 19.86
N THR A 458 12.12 18.01 19.75
CA THR A 458 10.73 17.96 20.23
C THR A 458 9.78 18.25 19.08
N SER A 459 9.21 17.19 18.45
CA SER A 459 8.00 17.35 17.67
C SER A 459 6.89 17.88 18.59
N GLN A 460 6.31 19.04 18.23
CA GLN A 460 5.24 19.68 18.98
C GLN A 460 3.92 19.38 18.29
N VAL A 461 3.36 18.23 18.56
CA VAL A 461 2.02 17.89 18.11
C VAL A 461 1.10 17.86 19.32
N GLU A 462 0.23 18.87 19.42
CA GLU A 462 -0.65 18.99 20.58
C GLU A 462 -1.63 17.84 20.69
N LYS A 463 -1.75 17.29 21.89
CA LYS A 463 -2.76 16.31 22.30
C LYS A 463 -2.69 14.97 21.58
N ILE A 464 -1.56 14.57 21.04
CA ILE A 464 -1.35 13.18 20.63
C ILE A 464 -0.59 12.40 21.70
N SER A 465 -0.93 11.13 21.83
CA SER A 465 -0.41 10.25 22.87
C SER A 465 1.08 9.99 22.73
N ASN A 466 1.59 9.94 21.49
CA ASN A 466 3.00 9.68 21.23
C ASN A 466 3.57 10.51 20.06
N PRO A 467 4.03 11.76 20.31
CA PRO A 467 4.60 12.63 19.29
C PRO A 467 5.91 12.11 18.68
N SER A 468 6.59 11.15 19.30
CA SER A 468 7.85 10.60 18.79
C SER A 468 7.64 9.65 17.59
N THR A 469 6.42 9.21 17.33
CA THR A 469 6.06 8.42 16.15
C THR A 469 5.75 9.28 14.93
N VAL A 470 5.69 10.61 15.08
CA VAL A 470 5.49 11.55 13.98
C VAL A 470 6.83 11.91 13.36
N ARG A 471 6.97 11.68 12.04
CA ARG A 471 8.21 11.94 11.31
C ARG A 471 7.98 12.80 10.08
N GLY A 472 8.70 13.90 9.96
CA GLY A 472 8.67 14.75 8.78
C GLY A 472 9.35 14.09 7.58
N LEU A 473 8.67 14.10 6.43
CA LEU A 473 9.15 13.56 5.17
C LEU A 473 9.55 14.63 4.17
N ASN A 474 8.89 15.78 4.20
CA ASN A 474 9.19 16.92 3.36
C ASN A 474 9.03 18.23 4.11
N ALA A 475 10.07 19.03 4.08
CA ALA A 475 10.09 20.33 4.76
C ALA A 475 9.11 21.33 4.13
N GLY A 476 8.42 22.08 4.98
CA GLY A 476 7.46 23.09 4.59
C GLY A 476 6.64 23.59 5.77
N TYR A 477 5.77 24.56 5.49
CA TYR A 477 4.79 25.05 6.47
C TYR A 477 3.48 25.41 5.80
N ALA A 478 2.39 25.21 6.50
CA ALA A 478 1.04 25.50 6.03
C ALA A 478 0.12 25.96 7.17
N LYS A 479 -0.93 26.68 6.80
CA LYS A 479 -2.06 26.98 7.64
C LYS A 479 -3.34 26.65 6.88
N GLY A 480 -4.25 25.91 7.48
CA GLY A 480 -5.50 25.53 6.84
C GLY A 480 -6.39 24.66 7.72
N LYS A 481 -7.58 24.37 7.22
CA LYS A 481 -8.48 23.42 7.88
C LYS A 481 -7.94 22.00 7.76
N LEU A 482 -7.88 21.29 8.88
CA LEU A 482 -7.53 19.88 8.91
C LEU A 482 -8.70 19.03 8.38
N VAL A 483 -8.39 18.06 7.56
CA VAL A 483 -9.30 17.01 7.07
C VAL A 483 -8.64 15.66 7.32
N VAL A 484 -9.25 14.85 8.16
CA VAL A 484 -8.81 13.46 8.40
C VAL A 484 -9.63 12.54 7.52
N VAL A 485 -8.94 11.71 6.73
CA VAL A 485 -9.53 10.79 5.76
C VAL A 485 -9.11 9.37 6.10
N GLU A 486 -10.08 8.56 6.49
CA GLU A 486 -9.89 7.15 6.80
C GLU A 486 -10.18 6.28 5.59
N GLY A 487 -9.48 5.16 5.48
CA GLY A 487 -9.63 4.22 4.38
C GLY A 487 -9.06 4.73 3.06
N ASN A 488 -9.60 4.21 1.96
CA ASN A 488 -9.13 4.52 0.61
C ASN A 488 -9.68 5.87 0.11
N ALA A 489 -8.79 6.80 -0.25
CA ALA A 489 -9.12 8.13 -0.73
C ALA A 489 -9.14 8.26 -2.27
N GLU A 490 -9.07 7.15 -3.03
CA GLU A 490 -9.05 7.20 -4.50
C GLU A 490 -10.27 7.92 -5.08
N GLY A 491 -10.03 8.80 -6.05
CA GLY A 491 -11.07 9.62 -6.67
C GLY A 491 -11.60 10.79 -5.83
N MET A 492 -11.10 11.00 -4.62
CA MET A 492 -11.51 12.09 -3.75
C MET A 492 -11.15 13.46 -4.35
N THR A 493 -12.07 14.41 -4.26
CA THR A 493 -11.78 15.81 -4.62
C THR A 493 -11.20 16.55 -3.42
N VAL A 494 -9.95 17.00 -3.53
CA VAL A 494 -9.25 17.77 -2.49
C VAL A 494 -9.31 19.27 -2.73
N ASP A 495 -9.21 20.06 -1.64
CA ASP A 495 -9.18 21.52 -1.65
C ASP A 495 -7.73 21.99 -1.41
N PRO A 496 -7.16 22.83 -2.28
CA PRO A 496 -5.76 23.25 -2.20
C PRO A 496 -5.43 24.09 -0.93
N ASN A 497 -6.43 24.56 -0.21
CA ASN A 497 -6.26 25.36 1.00
C ASN A 497 -6.42 24.55 2.30
N LYS A 498 -6.60 23.22 2.20
CA LYS A 498 -6.77 22.34 3.35
C LYS A 498 -5.54 21.48 3.58
N ILE A 499 -5.38 21.06 4.83
CA ILE A 499 -4.36 20.09 5.25
C ILE A 499 -5.06 18.75 5.40
N TYR A 500 -4.50 17.72 4.76
CA TYR A 500 -5.08 16.38 4.76
C TYR A 500 -4.20 15.40 5.51
N ILE A 501 -4.84 14.60 6.34
CA ILE A 501 -4.24 13.42 6.96
C ILE A 501 -4.93 12.20 6.37
N PHE A 502 -4.18 11.38 5.66
CA PHE A 502 -4.69 10.21 5.00
C PHE A 502 -4.23 8.94 5.72
N ASP A 503 -5.14 8.01 5.89
CA ASP A 503 -4.78 6.62 6.11
C ASP A 503 -4.08 6.06 4.85
N ARG A 504 -4.75 6.19 3.69
CA ARG A 504 -4.19 5.87 2.36
C ARG A 504 -4.43 7.02 1.40
N PRO A 505 -3.36 7.72 0.97
CA PRO A 505 -3.51 8.84 0.04
C PRO A 505 -3.92 8.33 -1.36
N PRO A 506 -4.67 9.13 -2.14
CA PRO A 506 -4.97 8.78 -3.53
C PRO A 506 -3.69 8.80 -4.37
N SER A 507 -3.59 7.90 -5.36
CA SER A 507 -2.42 7.77 -6.25
C SER A 507 -2.15 9.05 -7.07
N ASP A 508 -3.19 9.85 -7.37
CA ASP A 508 -3.13 11.08 -8.15
C ASP A 508 -3.50 12.34 -7.34
N LEU A 509 -3.02 12.45 -6.11
CA LEU A 509 -3.32 13.59 -5.23
C LEU A 509 -3.04 14.93 -5.92
N LYS A 510 -4.02 15.83 -5.88
CA LYS A 510 -3.88 17.21 -6.33
C LYS A 510 -3.18 18.05 -5.27
N PRO A 511 -2.59 19.22 -5.64
CA PRO A 511 -1.97 20.11 -4.66
C PRO A 511 -2.91 20.47 -3.51
N VAL A 512 -2.39 20.35 -2.29
CA VAL A 512 -3.05 20.68 -1.02
C VAL A 512 -2.14 21.55 -0.18
N ALA A 513 -2.64 22.12 0.92
CA ALA A 513 -1.81 22.96 1.79
C ALA A 513 -0.79 22.15 2.61
N GLY A 514 -1.14 20.95 3.05
CA GLY A 514 -0.27 20.06 3.81
C GLY A 514 -0.77 18.61 3.73
N ILE A 515 0.14 17.66 3.95
CA ILE A 515 -0.14 16.22 3.89
C ILE A 515 0.46 15.55 5.13
N ALA A 516 -0.27 14.59 5.70
CA ALA A 516 0.33 13.55 6.52
C ALA A 516 -0.28 12.19 6.16
N THR A 517 0.50 11.11 6.30
CA THR A 517 0.08 9.74 5.94
C THR A 517 0.40 8.78 7.07
N VAL A 518 -0.42 7.74 7.24
CA VAL A 518 -0.22 6.73 8.31
C VAL A 518 1.06 5.92 8.10
N SER A 519 1.63 5.92 6.90
CA SER A 519 2.93 5.30 6.61
C SER A 519 3.76 6.21 5.72
N GLU A 520 5.06 5.98 5.64
CA GLU A 520 5.90 6.69 4.67
C GLU A 520 5.48 6.44 3.23
N GLY A 521 4.96 5.25 2.97
CA GLY A 521 4.64 4.79 1.65
C GLY A 521 5.87 4.73 0.72
N ASN A 522 5.62 4.74 -0.56
CA ASN A 522 6.69 4.84 -1.57
C ASN A 522 7.21 6.27 -1.67
N LEU A 523 8.45 6.50 -1.23
CA LEU A 523 9.13 7.80 -1.17
C LEU A 523 9.28 8.50 -2.53
N VAL A 524 9.19 7.77 -3.64
CA VAL A 524 9.23 8.31 -5.01
C VAL A 524 7.85 8.30 -5.68
N SER A 525 6.79 8.03 -4.94
CA SER A 525 5.42 8.10 -5.47
C SER A 525 5.06 9.50 -5.95
N HIS A 526 4.07 9.60 -6.82
CA HIS A 526 3.57 10.88 -7.32
C HIS A 526 3.19 11.85 -6.19
N VAL A 527 2.61 11.37 -5.11
CA VAL A 527 2.21 12.17 -3.94
C VAL A 527 3.44 12.74 -3.23
N GLN A 528 4.47 11.92 -3.00
CA GLN A 528 5.69 12.34 -2.33
C GLN A 528 6.50 13.31 -3.19
N LEU A 529 6.64 13.03 -4.47
CA LEU A 529 7.31 13.94 -5.42
C LEU A 529 6.55 15.26 -5.58
N LEU A 530 5.21 15.23 -5.63
CA LEU A 530 4.39 16.43 -5.67
C LEU A 530 4.60 17.31 -4.43
N ALA A 531 4.57 16.69 -3.23
CA ALA A 531 4.80 17.41 -1.98
C ALA A 531 6.17 18.12 -1.99
N ARG A 532 7.21 17.44 -2.46
CA ARG A 532 8.57 18.01 -2.56
C ARG A 532 8.67 19.15 -3.56
N ASN A 533 8.12 18.96 -4.76
CA ASN A 533 8.18 19.96 -5.84
C ASN A 533 7.45 21.25 -5.47
N LEU A 534 6.35 21.15 -4.76
CA LEU A 534 5.53 22.30 -4.35
C LEU A 534 5.88 22.84 -2.95
N GLY A 535 6.81 22.21 -2.23
CA GLY A 535 7.15 22.59 -0.85
C GLY A 535 5.99 22.41 0.13
N ILE A 536 5.14 21.41 -0.12
CA ILE A 536 4.03 21.05 0.77
C ILE A 536 4.61 20.29 1.96
N PRO A 537 4.36 20.74 3.22
CA PRO A 537 4.80 19.99 4.40
C PRO A 537 4.17 18.61 4.39
N ASN A 538 5.01 17.58 4.60
CA ASN A 538 4.55 16.20 4.62
C ASN A 538 5.21 15.43 5.76
N ALA A 539 4.42 14.60 6.47
CA ALA A 539 4.89 13.76 7.56
C ALA A 539 4.27 12.35 7.51
N ALA A 540 5.00 11.37 8.02
CA ALA A 540 4.45 10.08 8.41
C ALA A 540 3.97 10.15 9.87
N ILE A 541 2.85 9.48 10.15
CA ILE A 541 2.25 9.38 11.48
C ILE A 541 1.87 7.93 11.75
N SER A 542 1.65 7.56 13.01
CA SER A 542 1.08 6.25 13.35
C SER A 542 -0.45 6.24 13.21
N THR A 543 -1.04 5.04 13.18
CA THR A 543 -2.51 4.85 13.21
C THR A 543 -3.12 5.49 14.47
N ASP A 544 -2.44 5.39 15.62
CA ASP A 544 -2.90 6.03 16.86
C ASP A 544 -2.89 7.55 16.76
N ASN A 545 -1.86 8.13 16.15
CA ASN A 545 -1.81 9.55 15.88
C ASN A 545 -2.93 10.02 14.93
N LEU A 546 -3.30 9.19 13.94
CA LEU A 546 -4.47 9.46 13.10
C LEU A 546 -5.75 9.55 13.96
N ALA A 547 -5.94 8.60 14.88
CA ALA A 547 -7.10 8.59 15.78
C ALA A 547 -7.13 9.83 16.68
N ASP A 548 -6.01 10.21 17.27
CA ASP A 548 -5.89 11.41 18.11
C ASP A 548 -6.18 12.70 17.32
N LEU A 549 -5.68 12.77 16.08
CA LEU A 549 -5.86 13.95 15.23
C LEU A 549 -7.30 14.11 14.70
N LYS A 550 -8.15 13.08 14.77
CA LYS A 550 -9.60 13.21 14.49
C LYS A 550 -10.27 14.30 15.34
N ALA A 551 -9.84 14.52 16.55
CA ALA A 551 -10.36 15.59 17.43
C ALA A 551 -10.14 17.01 16.86
N PHE A 552 -9.23 17.15 15.91
CA PHE A 552 -8.93 18.42 15.21
C PHE A 552 -9.59 18.51 13.83
N ASN A 553 -10.31 17.49 13.38
CA ASN A 553 -10.97 17.51 12.07
C ASN A 553 -11.89 18.72 11.92
N GLY A 554 -11.74 19.47 10.83
CA GLY A 554 -12.47 20.70 10.53
C GLY A 554 -11.95 21.96 11.23
N LYS A 555 -10.96 21.88 12.14
CA LYS A 555 -10.33 23.04 12.81
C LYS A 555 -9.23 23.65 11.94
N GLU A 556 -8.99 24.96 12.09
CA GLU A 556 -7.81 25.60 11.50
C GLU A 556 -6.57 25.28 12.32
N ILE A 557 -5.55 24.72 11.66
CA ILE A 557 -4.27 24.36 12.27
C ILE A 557 -3.11 25.05 11.58
N PHE A 558 -2.01 25.19 12.32
CA PHE A 558 -0.68 25.45 11.81
C PHE A 558 0.06 24.11 11.74
N TYR A 559 0.68 23.85 10.59
CA TYR A 559 1.44 22.65 10.31
C TYR A 559 2.80 23.00 9.72
N ALA A 560 3.88 22.53 10.33
CA ALA A 560 5.23 22.76 9.85
C ALA A 560 6.08 21.49 9.97
N VAL A 561 6.95 21.28 9.02
CA VAL A 561 7.93 20.19 8.98
C VAL A 561 9.30 20.80 8.70
N SER A 562 10.27 20.52 9.55
CA SER A 562 11.64 21.01 9.43
C SER A 562 12.47 20.18 8.43
N GLY A 563 13.66 20.68 8.10
CA GLY A 563 14.60 19.97 7.25
C GLY A 563 15.17 18.68 7.87
N ARG A 564 15.09 18.53 9.19
CA ARG A 564 15.53 17.34 9.95
C ARG A 564 14.38 16.44 10.38
N GLY A 565 13.16 16.75 9.88
CA GLY A 565 11.99 15.93 10.13
C GLY A 565 11.23 16.24 11.44
N THR A 566 11.58 17.32 12.15
CA THR A 566 10.76 17.79 13.28
C THR A 566 9.42 18.31 12.79
N VAL A 567 8.33 17.89 13.44
CA VAL A 567 6.95 18.23 13.05
C VAL A 567 6.29 19.10 14.10
N VAL A 568 5.62 20.17 13.66
CA VAL A 568 4.79 21.03 14.51
C VAL A 568 3.37 21.01 13.97
N ILE A 569 2.41 20.53 14.77
CA ILE A 569 0.96 20.61 14.49
C ILE A 569 0.30 21.24 15.73
N LYS A 570 -0.38 22.35 15.55
CA LYS A 570 -1.11 23.02 16.62
C LYS A 570 -2.28 23.86 16.11
N SER A 571 -3.16 24.30 17.00
CA SER A 571 -4.23 25.24 16.64
C SER A 571 -3.64 26.51 16.01
N ALA A 572 -4.25 26.99 14.93
CA ALA A 572 -3.84 28.25 14.31
C ALA A 572 -3.98 29.45 15.25
N GLU A 573 -4.80 29.36 16.29
CA GLU A 573 -4.97 30.41 17.33
C GLU A 573 -3.73 30.52 18.21
N GLU A 574 -2.96 29.44 18.36
CA GLU A 574 -1.76 29.34 19.21
C GLU A 574 -0.46 29.67 18.46
N MET A 575 -0.58 30.14 17.23
CA MET A 575 0.59 30.59 16.46
C MET A 575 1.29 31.76 17.12
N SER A 576 2.62 31.64 17.26
CA SER A 576 3.50 32.74 17.66
C SER A 576 3.51 33.88 16.62
N ASP A 577 4.03 35.02 16.99
CA ASP A 577 4.14 36.16 16.06
C ASP A 577 5.09 35.84 14.89
N THR A 578 6.14 35.05 15.14
CA THR A 578 7.07 34.56 14.11
C THR A 578 6.37 33.64 13.09
N GLU A 579 5.51 32.76 13.58
CA GLU A 579 4.73 31.86 12.72
C GLU A 579 3.64 32.59 11.94
N LYS A 580 2.99 33.58 12.53
CA LYS A 580 2.05 34.46 11.83
C LYS A 580 2.73 35.25 10.72
N ALA A 581 3.97 35.71 10.98
CA ALA A 581 4.77 36.45 10.01
C ALA A 581 5.08 35.64 8.74
N LEU A 582 5.17 34.28 8.81
CA LEU A 582 5.35 33.41 7.65
C LEU A 582 4.24 33.58 6.59
N PHE A 583 3.05 33.97 7.01
CA PHE A 583 1.88 34.14 6.15
C PHE A 583 1.56 35.62 5.84
N SER A 584 2.19 36.56 6.52
CA SER A 584 1.90 38.01 6.36
C SER A 584 2.46 38.62 5.08
N ASN A 585 3.53 38.01 4.49
CA ASN A 585 4.14 38.44 3.23
C ASN A 585 3.64 37.66 2.00
N ASN A 586 2.77 36.66 2.21
CA ASN A 586 2.23 35.85 1.13
C ASN A 586 0.90 36.44 0.59
N LYS A 587 0.91 37.64 -0.03
CA LYS A 587 0.22 37.67 -1.32
C LYS A 587 1.03 36.76 -2.24
N LYS A 588 0.64 35.48 -2.33
CA LYS A 588 1.07 34.63 -3.44
C LYS A 588 0.63 35.37 -4.71
N GLU A 589 1.54 36.10 -5.33
CA GLU A 589 1.43 36.36 -6.75
C GLU A 589 1.27 34.95 -7.32
N LYS A 590 0.10 34.65 -7.91
CA LYS A 590 -0.06 33.48 -8.73
C LYS A 590 1.02 33.62 -9.79
N LYS A 591 2.14 32.93 -9.64
CA LYS A 591 3.16 32.84 -10.70
C LYS A 591 2.50 32.06 -11.82
N THR A 592 1.94 32.79 -12.75
CA THR A 592 1.47 32.22 -14.01
C THR A 592 2.67 32.07 -14.94
N ILE A 593 2.75 30.93 -15.56
CA ILE A 593 3.85 30.59 -16.50
C ILE A 593 3.35 30.87 -17.92
N ARG A 594 4.16 31.59 -18.67
CA ARG A 594 3.87 31.83 -20.11
C ARG A 594 4.61 30.82 -20.98
N ILE A 595 3.86 30.08 -21.80
CA ILE A 595 4.46 29.17 -22.79
C ILE A 595 5.08 30.01 -23.91
N PRO A 596 6.37 29.83 -24.25
CA PRO A 596 7.03 30.58 -25.34
C PRO A 596 6.52 30.16 -26.74
N GLU A 597 5.67 30.94 -27.35
CA GLU A 597 5.05 30.61 -28.65
C GLU A 597 6.02 30.71 -29.84
N GLY A 598 6.97 31.65 -29.82
CA GLY A 598 7.87 31.94 -30.94
C GLY A 598 8.98 30.91 -31.19
N LYS A 599 9.09 29.85 -30.35
CA LYS A 599 10.10 28.82 -30.49
C LYS A 599 9.60 27.51 -31.12
N LEU A 600 8.28 27.36 -31.27
CA LEU A 600 7.67 26.12 -31.76
C LEU A 600 7.97 25.90 -33.25
N LYS A 601 8.48 24.73 -33.61
CA LYS A 601 8.62 24.25 -34.98
C LYS A 601 7.41 23.40 -35.36
N LEU A 602 6.47 24.04 -36.10
CA LEU A 602 5.20 23.41 -36.51
C LEU A 602 5.16 22.97 -37.96
N ASP A 603 6.26 23.11 -38.69
CA ASP A 603 6.43 22.76 -40.11
C ASP A 603 6.72 21.29 -40.36
N GLY A 604 7.16 20.58 -39.33
CA GLY A 604 7.39 19.11 -39.36
C GLY A 604 6.07 18.33 -39.30
N THR A 605 5.56 17.85 -40.42
CA THR A 605 4.25 17.20 -40.53
C THR A 605 4.32 15.66 -40.64
N MET A 606 5.49 15.05 -40.39
CA MET A 606 5.73 13.61 -40.45
C MET A 606 6.36 13.10 -39.15
N PRO A 607 6.15 11.81 -38.80
CA PRO A 607 6.85 11.15 -37.69
C PRO A 607 8.37 11.16 -37.93
N LEU A 608 9.12 11.03 -36.84
CA LEU A 608 10.58 11.03 -36.84
C LEU A 608 11.12 9.83 -36.04
N ASP A 609 12.30 9.35 -36.45
CA ASP A 609 13.10 8.44 -35.62
C ASP A 609 13.55 9.17 -34.34
N MET A 610 13.25 8.60 -33.17
CA MET A 610 13.60 9.16 -31.86
C MET A 610 15.10 9.41 -31.71
N SER A 611 15.96 8.60 -32.36
CA SER A 611 17.43 8.79 -32.31
C SER A 611 17.90 10.12 -32.97
N LYS A 612 17.03 10.76 -33.73
CA LYS A 612 17.31 12.08 -34.36
C LYS A 612 16.81 13.26 -33.51
N VAL A 613 16.18 12.99 -32.38
CA VAL A 613 15.65 14.00 -31.47
C VAL A 613 16.57 14.08 -30.25
N SER A 614 16.83 15.27 -29.75
CA SER A 614 17.73 15.53 -28.64
C SER A 614 17.08 16.42 -27.58
N SER A 615 17.68 16.58 -26.43
CA SER A 615 17.21 17.48 -25.37
C SER A 615 17.03 18.94 -25.85
N ALA A 616 17.76 19.36 -26.87
CA ALA A 616 17.63 20.71 -27.49
C ALA A 616 16.28 20.90 -28.20
N ASP A 617 15.58 19.84 -28.56
CA ASP A 617 14.29 19.88 -29.24
C ASP A 617 13.09 19.94 -28.27
N SER A 618 13.37 19.89 -26.97
CA SER A 618 12.35 19.93 -25.91
C SER A 618 11.57 21.26 -25.93
N GLY A 619 10.24 21.17 -25.96
CA GLY A 619 9.35 22.33 -26.05
C GLY A 619 9.43 23.10 -27.38
N ILE A 620 10.16 22.59 -28.38
CA ILE A 620 10.36 23.19 -29.70
C ILE A 620 9.75 22.31 -30.78
N LEU A 621 10.19 21.07 -30.92
CA LEU A 621 9.75 20.10 -31.92
C LEU A 621 8.81 19.04 -31.28
N SER A 622 9.15 18.59 -30.09
CA SER A 622 8.39 17.66 -29.27
C SER A 622 8.44 18.09 -27.81
N GLY A 623 7.70 17.40 -26.94
CA GLY A 623 7.81 17.61 -25.51
C GLY A 623 9.09 16.99 -24.90
N PRO A 624 9.31 17.18 -23.59
CA PRO A 624 10.56 16.77 -22.92
C PRO A 624 10.74 15.26 -22.83
N LYS A 625 9.66 14.47 -22.75
CA LYS A 625 9.79 13.00 -22.69
C LYS A 625 10.45 12.43 -23.94
N ALA A 626 9.97 12.82 -25.12
CA ALA A 626 10.54 12.37 -26.39
C ALA A 626 11.95 12.92 -26.61
N ALA A 627 12.16 14.20 -26.28
CA ALA A 627 13.44 14.88 -26.45
C ALA A 627 14.53 14.27 -25.54
N ASN A 628 14.23 14.09 -24.27
CA ASN A 628 15.20 13.55 -23.30
C ASN A 628 15.46 12.05 -23.52
N LEU A 629 14.43 11.27 -23.91
CA LEU A 629 14.64 9.86 -24.23
C LEU A 629 15.43 9.69 -25.53
N GLY A 630 15.23 10.56 -26.52
CA GLY A 630 16.05 10.63 -27.73
C GLY A 630 17.52 10.94 -27.42
N GLN A 631 17.79 11.86 -26.49
CA GLN A 631 19.13 12.14 -25.99
C GLN A 631 19.72 10.93 -25.26
N LEU A 632 18.96 10.25 -24.40
CA LEU A 632 19.39 9.01 -23.75
C LEU A 632 19.71 7.92 -24.78
N LYS A 633 18.91 7.79 -25.86
CA LYS A 633 19.17 6.82 -26.93
C LYS A 633 20.51 7.07 -27.63
N GLN A 634 20.90 8.32 -27.81
CA GLN A 634 22.20 8.68 -28.38
C GLN A 634 23.37 8.36 -27.44
N LEU A 635 23.19 8.57 -26.12
CA LEU A 635 24.23 8.35 -25.11
C LEU A 635 24.33 6.89 -24.67
N PHE A 636 23.18 6.21 -24.51
CA PHE A 636 23.05 4.85 -23.98
C PHE A 636 22.26 3.95 -24.93
N PRO A 637 22.74 3.72 -26.17
CA PRO A 637 21.97 3.04 -27.22
C PRO A 637 21.53 1.61 -26.84
N GLU A 638 22.28 0.92 -26.00
CA GLU A 638 21.99 -0.45 -25.54
C GLU A 638 20.89 -0.51 -24.46
N HIS A 639 20.65 0.60 -23.75
CA HIS A 639 19.70 0.66 -22.64
C HIS A 639 18.37 1.31 -23.03
N VAL A 640 18.27 1.93 -24.18
CA VAL A 640 17.04 2.58 -24.68
C VAL A 640 16.54 1.86 -25.93
N VAL A 641 15.26 1.52 -25.96
CA VAL A 641 14.61 0.94 -27.13
C VAL A 641 14.55 1.94 -28.29
N ASN A 642 14.36 1.47 -29.51
CA ASN A 642 14.08 2.36 -30.65
C ASN A 642 12.69 2.99 -30.46
N GLY A 643 12.45 4.16 -31.03
CA GLY A 643 11.17 4.85 -30.90
C GLY A 643 10.84 5.75 -32.07
N ILE A 644 9.56 6.08 -32.20
CA ILE A 644 9.01 7.00 -33.19
C ILE A 644 8.45 8.21 -32.44
N VAL A 645 8.80 9.42 -32.87
CA VAL A 645 8.26 10.67 -32.32
C VAL A 645 7.27 11.25 -33.30
N ILE A 646 6.05 11.53 -32.87
CA ILE A 646 5.06 12.33 -33.59
C ILE A 646 5.16 13.75 -33.08
N PRO A 647 5.80 14.71 -33.84
CA PRO A 647 6.05 16.06 -33.34
C PRO A 647 4.79 16.93 -33.29
N PHE A 648 4.89 18.10 -32.69
CA PHE A 648 3.79 19.09 -32.55
C PHE A 648 3.19 19.48 -33.87
N GLY A 649 4.02 19.56 -34.91
CA GLY A 649 3.58 19.95 -36.28
C GLY A 649 2.59 18.97 -36.88
N VAL A 650 2.72 17.66 -36.61
CA VAL A 650 1.75 16.65 -37.07
C VAL A 650 0.38 16.87 -36.46
N PHE A 651 0.32 17.13 -35.15
CA PHE A 651 -0.94 17.47 -34.45
C PHE A 651 -1.57 18.72 -35.09
N LYS A 652 -0.78 19.82 -35.22
CA LYS A 652 -1.26 21.07 -35.79
C LYS A 652 -1.78 20.88 -37.21
N ASP A 653 -1.06 20.11 -38.06
CA ASP A 653 -1.46 19.81 -39.44
C ASP A 653 -2.79 19.02 -39.49
N HIS A 654 -3.02 18.07 -38.57
CA HIS A 654 -4.29 17.37 -38.49
C HIS A 654 -5.42 18.27 -37.98
N MET A 655 -5.16 19.13 -36.99
CA MET A 655 -6.14 20.10 -36.46
C MET A 655 -6.55 21.16 -37.49
N ASN A 656 -5.77 21.37 -38.52
CA ASN A 656 -6.11 22.27 -39.65
C ASN A 656 -7.05 21.64 -40.70
N GLN A 657 -7.42 20.36 -40.55
CA GLN A 657 -8.45 19.73 -41.40
C GLN A 657 -9.84 20.26 -41.05
N GLN A 658 -10.74 20.27 -42.00
CA GLN A 658 -12.16 20.54 -41.75
C GLN A 658 -12.80 19.41 -40.92
N ILE A 659 -13.64 19.78 -40.00
CA ILE A 659 -14.49 18.80 -39.25
C ILE A 659 -15.52 18.27 -40.27
N PRO A 660 -15.65 16.93 -40.40
CA PRO A 660 -16.63 16.37 -41.36
C PRO A 660 -18.04 16.90 -41.13
N GLY A 661 -18.61 17.50 -42.21
CA GLY A 661 -19.95 18.09 -42.19
C GLY A 661 -20.04 19.48 -41.54
N GLN A 662 -18.92 20.15 -41.29
CA GLN A 662 -18.87 21.54 -40.77
C GLN A 662 -17.97 22.41 -41.62
N ASP A 663 -18.26 23.72 -41.63
CA ASP A 663 -17.50 24.71 -42.41
C ASP A 663 -16.25 25.25 -41.67
N GLN A 664 -15.90 24.65 -40.55
CA GLN A 664 -14.74 25.05 -39.72
C GLN A 664 -13.74 23.90 -39.55
N THR A 665 -12.47 24.27 -39.31
CA THR A 665 -11.42 23.28 -38.92
C THR A 665 -11.47 23.00 -37.44
N TYR A 666 -10.86 21.87 -37.02
CA TYR A 666 -10.72 21.55 -35.56
C TYR A 666 -9.96 22.66 -34.82
N TRP A 667 -8.95 23.29 -35.47
CA TRP A 667 -8.21 24.40 -34.88
C TRP A 667 -9.07 25.67 -34.76
N GLN A 668 -9.89 25.99 -35.74
CA GLN A 668 -10.81 27.10 -35.66
C GLN A 668 -11.84 26.91 -34.54
N TYR A 669 -12.34 25.68 -34.39
CA TYR A 669 -13.26 25.36 -33.30
C TYR A 669 -12.58 25.53 -31.93
N LEU A 670 -11.37 25.02 -31.74
CA LEU A 670 -10.58 25.23 -30.53
C LEU A 670 -10.40 26.73 -30.23
N THR A 671 -9.98 27.49 -31.22
CA THR A 671 -9.78 28.96 -31.11
C THR A 671 -11.08 29.67 -30.75
N GLN A 672 -12.22 29.26 -31.31
CA GLN A 672 -13.53 29.81 -30.99
C GLN A 672 -13.90 29.60 -29.52
N ILE A 673 -13.62 28.43 -28.93
CA ILE A 673 -13.90 28.16 -27.52
C ILE A 673 -13.20 29.20 -26.63
N PHE A 674 -11.89 29.43 -26.85
CA PHE A 674 -11.13 30.42 -26.07
C PHE A 674 -11.57 31.87 -26.33
N ASN A 675 -11.85 32.23 -27.59
CA ASN A 675 -12.34 33.57 -27.90
C ASN A 675 -13.71 33.86 -27.27
N THR A 676 -14.60 32.86 -27.25
CA THR A 676 -15.91 33.02 -26.61
C THR A 676 -15.74 33.17 -25.11
N ALA A 677 -14.89 32.35 -24.47
CA ALA A 677 -14.58 32.48 -23.06
C ALA A 677 -14.02 33.88 -22.72
N LYS A 678 -13.10 34.39 -23.55
CA LYS A 678 -12.57 35.75 -23.40
C LYS A 678 -13.67 36.80 -23.46
N SER A 679 -14.59 36.68 -24.43
CA SER A 679 -15.73 37.61 -24.56
C SER A 679 -16.68 37.50 -23.34
N MET A 680 -16.87 36.32 -22.75
CA MET A 680 -17.65 36.15 -21.53
C MET A 680 -16.96 36.83 -20.33
N HIS A 681 -15.63 36.75 -20.19
CA HIS A 681 -14.87 37.47 -19.16
C HIS A 681 -14.99 39.00 -19.35
N GLU A 682 -14.87 39.50 -20.58
CA GLU A 682 -15.04 40.93 -20.89
C GLU A 682 -16.46 41.41 -20.56
N ALA A 683 -17.47 40.55 -20.71
CA ALA A 683 -18.86 40.76 -20.31
C ALA A 683 -19.10 40.55 -18.80
N LYS A 684 -18.05 40.25 -18.00
CA LYS A 684 -18.12 39.99 -16.55
C LYS A 684 -19.06 38.84 -16.17
N VAL A 685 -19.17 37.79 -17.00
CA VAL A 685 -19.86 36.57 -16.64
C VAL A 685 -19.11 35.89 -15.51
N ASP A 686 -19.86 35.20 -14.62
CA ASP A 686 -19.28 34.46 -13.49
C ASP A 686 -18.27 33.40 -13.99
N GLU A 687 -17.14 33.29 -13.32
CA GLU A 687 -16.05 32.36 -13.69
C GLU A 687 -16.52 30.90 -13.78
N ALA A 688 -17.41 30.48 -12.88
CA ALA A 688 -17.93 29.13 -12.91
C ALA A 688 -18.76 28.84 -14.18
N GLU A 689 -19.51 29.83 -14.70
CA GLU A 689 -20.26 29.68 -15.94
C GLU A 689 -19.34 29.70 -17.18
N VAL A 690 -18.23 30.46 -17.14
CA VAL A 690 -17.21 30.43 -18.19
C VAL A 690 -16.54 29.06 -18.27
N ILE A 691 -16.11 28.52 -17.11
CA ILE A 691 -15.50 27.19 -17.03
C ILE A 691 -16.49 26.12 -17.49
N LYS A 692 -17.73 26.17 -17.07
CA LYS A 692 -18.78 25.25 -17.47
C LYS A 692 -19.02 25.24 -18.99
N TYR A 693 -19.06 26.43 -19.61
CA TYR A 693 -19.12 26.56 -21.07
C TYR A 693 -17.93 25.88 -21.72
N GLN A 694 -16.68 26.21 -21.31
CA GLN A 694 -15.47 25.66 -21.89
C GLN A 694 -15.43 24.12 -21.75
N LEU A 695 -15.76 23.56 -20.60
CA LEU A 695 -15.78 22.10 -20.37
C LEU A 695 -16.82 21.40 -21.26
N ALA A 696 -17.98 22.01 -21.46
CA ALA A 696 -19.02 21.47 -22.36
C ALA A 696 -18.53 21.44 -23.81
N GLU A 697 -17.90 22.52 -24.27
CA GLU A 697 -17.37 22.62 -25.66
C GLU A 697 -16.13 21.72 -25.85
N PHE A 698 -15.25 21.59 -24.85
CA PHE A 698 -14.13 20.65 -24.92
C PHE A 698 -14.60 19.19 -24.98
N THR A 699 -15.70 18.86 -24.32
CA THR A 699 -16.30 17.52 -24.44
C THR A 699 -16.72 17.22 -25.88
N LYS A 700 -17.30 18.20 -26.59
CA LYS A 700 -17.65 18.09 -28.02
C LYS A 700 -16.39 18.01 -28.89
N LEU A 701 -15.41 18.89 -28.67
CA LEU A 701 -14.14 18.91 -29.41
C LEU A 701 -13.39 17.56 -29.28
N ARG A 702 -13.32 16.98 -28.06
CA ARG A 702 -12.71 15.66 -27.85
C ARG A 702 -13.42 14.58 -28.65
N ALA A 703 -14.74 14.59 -28.68
CA ALA A 703 -15.52 13.63 -29.47
C ALA A 703 -15.21 13.75 -30.99
N GLU A 704 -15.03 14.97 -31.49
CA GLU A 704 -14.64 15.21 -32.90
C GLU A 704 -13.19 14.78 -33.16
N ILE A 705 -12.22 15.08 -32.25
CA ILE A 705 -10.82 14.64 -32.39
C ILE A 705 -10.75 13.10 -32.41
N ASN A 706 -11.52 12.42 -31.56
CA ASN A 706 -11.54 10.96 -31.50
C ASN A 706 -12.10 10.28 -32.76
N ARG A 707 -12.80 11.05 -33.62
CA ARG A 707 -13.30 10.59 -34.93
C ARG A 707 -12.53 11.18 -36.10
N MET A 708 -11.50 12.01 -35.85
CA MET A 708 -10.75 12.72 -36.85
C MET A 708 -10.16 11.76 -37.90
N PRO A 709 -10.39 12.02 -39.21
CA PRO A 709 -9.74 11.27 -40.28
C PRO A 709 -8.22 11.48 -40.24
N MET A 710 -7.47 10.38 -40.22
CA MET A 710 -6.02 10.47 -40.32
C MET A 710 -5.58 10.65 -41.76
N LYS A 711 -4.61 11.57 -42.00
CA LYS A 711 -4.09 11.84 -43.33
C LYS A 711 -3.40 10.61 -43.90
N PRO A 712 -3.70 10.19 -45.19
CA PRO A 712 -3.10 8.98 -45.76
C PRO A 712 -1.57 9.02 -45.83
N ALA A 713 -0.96 10.17 -46.07
CA ALA A 713 0.49 10.33 -46.11
C ALA A 713 1.13 10.10 -44.74
N PHE A 714 0.49 10.58 -43.66
CA PHE A 714 0.93 10.33 -42.31
C PHE A 714 0.84 8.81 -41.94
N ILE A 715 -0.28 8.17 -42.28
CA ILE A 715 -0.44 6.72 -42.03
C ILE A 715 0.60 5.90 -42.78
N GLY A 716 0.82 6.22 -44.08
CA GLY A 716 1.82 5.52 -44.88
C GLY A 716 3.24 5.67 -44.33
N GLN A 717 3.60 6.85 -43.83
CA GLN A 717 4.90 7.07 -43.20
C GLN A 717 4.98 6.31 -41.83
N LEU A 718 3.94 6.38 -40.99
CA LEU A 718 3.90 5.68 -39.72
C LEU A 718 4.07 4.15 -39.92
N GLU A 719 3.39 3.56 -40.90
CA GLU A 719 3.52 2.12 -41.19
C GLU A 719 4.93 1.78 -41.70
N SER A 720 5.56 2.66 -42.47
CA SER A 720 6.95 2.53 -42.89
C SER A 720 7.91 2.61 -41.69
N ASP A 721 7.68 3.55 -40.79
CA ASP A 721 8.52 3.75 -39.60
C ASP A 721 8.42 2.58 -38.62
N PHE A 722 7.24 2.01 -38.43
CA PHE A 722 7.11 0.75 -37.68
C PHE A 722 8.01 -0.34 -38.25
N LYS A 723 8.07 -0.48 -39.59
CA LYS A 723 8.89 -1.51 -40.23
C LYS A 723 10.40 -1.22 -40.12
N THR A 724 10.79 0.07 -40.29
CA THR A 724 12.22 0.41 -40.40
C THR A 724 12.87 0.75 -39.06
N ILE A 725 12.11 1.31 -38.09
CA ILE A 725 12.61 1.74 -36.80
C ILE A 725 12.29 0.68 -35.72
N LEU A 726 11.04 0.18 -35.70
CA LEU A 726 10.61 -0.79 -34.69
C LEU A 726 10.77 -2.26 -35.13
N ASN A 727 11.34 -2.51 -36.32
CA ASN A 727 11.60 -3.84 -36.88
C ASN A 727 10.37 -4.75 -36.98
N GLY A 728 9.16 -4.18 -37.13
CA GLY A 728 7.94 -4.95 -37.24
C GLY A 728 6.82 -4.17 -37.93
N LYS A 729 5.72 -4.83 -38.28
CA LYS A 729 4.57 -4.15 -38.88
C LYS A 729 3.67 -3.55 -37.77
N ILE A 730 3.02 -2.41 -38.07
CA ILE A 730 1.92 -1.93 -37.23
C ILE A 730 0.83 -3.02 -37.13
N GLY A 731 0.37 -3.32 -35.96
CA GLY A 731 -0.53 -4.45 -35.71
C GLY A 731 0.17 -5.75 -35.26
N THR A 732 1.51 -5.79 -35.21
CA THR A 732 2.29 -6.96 -34.75
C THR A 732 3.28 -6.64 -33.64
N VAL A 733 3.62 -5.36 -33.43
CA VAL A 733 4.54 -4.91 -32.41
C VAL A 733 3.71 -4.23 -31.30
N PRO A 734 3.73 -4.73 -30.07
CA PRO A 734 3.11 -4.05 -28.95
C PRO A 734 3.86 -2.74 -28.63
N VAL A 735 3.14 -1.65 -28.43
CA VAL A 735 3.74 -0.32 -28.21
C VAL A 735 3.05 0.44 -27.09
N PHE A 736 3.82 1.33 -26.46
CA PHE A 736 3.30 2.42 -25.64
C PHE A 736 3.18 3.67 -26.50
N LEU A 737 2.08 4.40 -26.34
CA LEU A 737 1.93 5.76 -26.87
C LEU A 737 1.92 6.70 -25.67
N ARG A 738 3.02 7.39 -25.47
CA ARG A 738 3.20 8.33 -24.34
C ARG A 738 2.89 9.75 -24.80
N SER A 739 1.94 10.38 -24.13
CA SER A 739 1.69 11.81 -24.32
C SER A 739 2.89 12.62 -23.86
N ASP A 740 3.12 13.71 -24.57
CA ASP A 740 4.23 14.60 -24.32
C ASP A 740 3.87 15.99 -24.85
N THR A 741 3.83 17.02 -24.01
CA THR A 741 3.36 18.35 -24.39
C THR A 741 4.44 19.40 -24.23
N ASN A 742 4.28 20.53 -24.90
CA ASN A 742 5.16 21.70 -24.76
C ASN A 742 5.02 22.40 -23.40
N MET A 743 4.13 21.94 -22.53
CA MET A 743 3.95 22.49 -21.18
C MET A 743 4.49 21.58 -20.06
N GLU A 744 4.94 20.36 -20.39
CA GLU A 744 5.56 19.46 -19.42
C GLU A 744 6.98 19.94 -19.10
N ASP A 745 7.43 19.72 -17.85
CA ASP A 745 8.76 20.09 -17.35
C ASP A 745 9.16 21.57 -17.53
N LEU A 746 8.20 22.48 -17.34
CA LEU A 746 8.51 23.91 -17.21
C LEU A 746 9.27 24.13 -15.88
N GLU A 747 10.19 25.11 -15.82
CA GLU A 747 11.17 25.31 -14.71
C GLU A 747 10.59 25.32 -13.27
N GLU A 748 9.33 25.69 -13.11
CA GLU A 748 8.67 25.76 -11.81
C GLU A 748 7.54 24.73 -11.66
N PHE A 749 7.41 23.77 -12.63
CA PHE A 749 6.27 22.89 -12.66
C PHE A 749 6.50 21.57 -13.40
N THR A 750 6.15 20.47 -12.75
CA THR A 750 6.07 19.14 -13.37
C THR A 750 4.61 18.77 -13.62
N GLY A 751 4.21 18.70 -14.89
CA GLY A 751 2.88 18.28 -15.34
C GLY A 751 2.67 16.75 -15.30
N ALA A 752 3.28 16.06 -14.36
CA ALA A 752 3.20 14.60 -14.24
C ALA A 752 1.75 14.13 -14.06
N GLY A 753 1.35 13.08 -14.82
CA GLY A 753 0.03 12.47 -14.70
C GLY A 753 -1.14 13.26 -15.32
N LEU A 754 -0.91 14.40 -15.98
CA LEU A 754 -1.99 15.21 -16.58
C LEU A 754 -2.52 14.66 -17.91
N ASN A 755 -1.68 13.92 -18.63
CA ASN A 755 -1.96 13.47 -19.99
C ASN A 755 -1.95 11.94 -20.09
N LEU A 756 -2.63 11.43 -21.12
CA LEU A 756 -2.89 10.02 -21.34
C LEU A 756 -1.65 9.27 -21.85
N THR A 757 -1.38 8.12 -21.27
CA THR A 757 -0.51 7.08 -21.86
C THR A 757 -1.37 5.89 -22.29
N VAL A 758 -1.23 5.44 -23.54
CA VAL A 758 -1.88 4.21 -24.02
C VAL A 758 -0.90 3.07 -23.86
N PHE A 759 -1.28 2.10 -23.04
CA PHE A 759 -0.44 0.99 -22.62
C PHE A 759 -0.57 -0.20 -23.57
N ASN A 760 0.55 -0.77 -23.98
CA ASN A 760 0.66 -2.08 -24.62
C ASN A 760 -0.38 -2.30 -25.76
N ALA A 761 -0.51 -1.30 -26.66
CA ALA A 761 -1.40 -1.41 -27.81
C ALA A 761 -0.73 -2.20 -28.95
N VAL A 762 -1.43 -3.17 -29.49
CA VAL A 762 -0.92 -4.02 -30.61
C VAL A 762 -1.71 -3.77 -31.88
N GLU A 763 -3.03 -3.85 -31.85
CA GLU A 763 -3.86 -3.76 -33.02
C GLU A 763 -3.71 -2.39 -33.71
N ARG A 764 -3.59 -2.42 -35.04
CA ARG A 764 -3.42 -1.21 -35.85
C ARG A 764 -4.45 -0.12 -35.52
N ASP A 765 -5.70 -0.50 -35.43
CA ASP A 765 -6.79 0.46 -35.20
C ASP A 765 -6.75 1.00 -33.76
N LYS A 766 -6.31 0.20 -32.78
CA LYS A 766 -6.07 0.65 -31.40
C LYS A 766 -4.91 1.63 -31.32
N ILE A 767 -3.83 1.41 -32.07
CA ILE A 767 -2.69 2.33 -32.15
C ILE A 767 -3.13 3.67 -32.74
N ILE A 768 -3.87 3.64 -33.86
CA ILE A 768 -4.38 4.85 -34.52
C ILE A 768 -5.40 5.57 -33.61
N GLN A 769 -6.27 4.83 -32.91
CA GLN A 769 -7.19 5.42 -31.95
C GLN A 769 -6.42 6.03 -30.78
N GLY A 770 -5.41 5.33 -30.24
CA GLY A 770 -4.53 5.84 -29.20
C GLY A 770 -3.85 7.18 -29.56
N ILE A 771 -3.47 7.38 -30.81
CA ILE A 771 -2.96 8.67 -31.29
C ILE A 771 -4.02 9.78 -31.11
N ARG A 772 -5.28 9.51 -31.51
CA ARG A 772 -6.39 10.47 -31.35
C ARG A 772 -6.69 10.73 -29.87
N ASP A 773 -6.72 9.70 -29.06
CA ASP A 773 -7.00 9.78 -27.62
C ASP A 773 -5.93 10.64 -26.92
N VAL A 774 -4.65 10.46 -27.27
CA VAL A 774 -3.55 11.31 -26.76
C VAL A 774 -3.73 12.75 -27.22
N TRP A 775 -4.08 13.00 -28.49
CA TRP A 775 -4.35 14.36 -28.99
C TRP A 775 -5.57 15.02 -28.33
N ALA A 776 -6.55 14.25 -27.90
CA ALA A 776 -7.73 14.72 -27.18
C ALA A 776 -7.47 14.96 -25.68
N SER A 777 -6.46 14.31 -25.10
CA SER A 777 -6.20 14.32 -23.65
C SER A 777 -5.96 15.69 -23.03
N PRO A 778 -5.32 16.70 -23.71
CA PRO A 778 -5.17 18.05 -23.16
C PRO A 778 -6.50 18.76 -22.90
N TYR A 779 -7.59 18.32 -23.51
CA TYR A 779 -8.92 18.93 -23.39
C TYR A 779 -9.83 18.20 -22.39
N THR A 780 -9.28 17.32 -21.55
CA THR A 780 -9.99 16.75 -20.40
C THR A 780 -10.18 17.81 -19.32
N GLU A 781 -11.21 17.65 -18.47
CA GLU A 781 -11.49 18.56 -17.36
C GLU A 781 -10.28 18.75 -16.46
N ARG A 782 -9.60 17.64 -16.10
CA ARG A 782 -8.41 17.62 -15.27
C ARG A 782 -7.28 18.47 -15.87
N SER A 783 -6.89 18.19 -17.12
CA SER A 783 -5.81 18.90 -17.81
C SER A 783 -6.15 20.38 -18.03
N PHE A 784 -7.42 20.68 -18.34
CA PHE A 784 -7.88 22.04 -18.58
C PHE A 784 -7.90 22.89 -17.31
N LYS A 785 -8.53 22.42 -16.22
CA LYS A 785 -8.58 23.14 -14.94
C LYS A 785 -7.20 23.45 -14.41
N TRP A 786 -6.29 22.51 -14.59
CA TRP A 786 -4.90 22.69 -14.21
C TRP A 786 -4.24 23.83 -15.01
N ARG A 787 -4.36 23.83 -16.34
CA ARG A 787 -3.80 24.89 -17.22
C ARG A 787 -4.34 26.27 -16.89
N GLN A 788 -5.63 26.37 -16.61
CA GLN A 788 -6.28 27.62 -16.19
C GLN A 788 -5.67 28.18 -14.89
N ALA A 789 -5.25 27.32 -13.99
CA ALA A 789 -4.69 27.76 -12.70
C ALA A 789 -3.25 28.27 -12.80
N TYR A 790 -2.45 27.75 -13.77
CA TYR A 790 -1.00 27.94 -13.80
C TYR A 790 -0.46 28.58 -15.09
N LEU A 791 -1.21 28.65 -16.20
CA LEU A 791 -0.74 29.20 -17.47
C LEU A 791 -1.37 30.56 -17.80
N GLU A 792 -0.56 31.48 -18.30
CA GLU A 792 -1.05 32.78 -18.84
C GLU A 792 -1.77 32.62 -20.19
N ASN A 793 -1.33 31.65 -20.99
CA ASN A 793 -1.84 31.36 -22.33
C ASN A 793 -2.23 29.88 -22.46
N PRO A 794 -3.31 29.44 -21.76
CA PRO A 794 -3.73 28.04 -21.68
C PRO A 794 -4.20 27.41 -23.00
N GLU A 795 -4.41 28.23 -24.02
CA GLU A 795 -4.75 27.83 -25.41
C GLU A 795 -3.57 27.23 -26.16
N ASN A 796 -2.34 27.55 -25.82
CA ASN A 796 -1.13 27.23 -26.60
C ASN A 796 -0.49 25.90 -26.17
N VAL A 797 -1.29 24.85 -26.09
CA VAL A 797 -0.82 23.49 -25.75
C VAL A 797 -0.83 22.61 -27.00
N TYR A 798 0.35 22.07 -27.30
CA TYR A 798 0.59 21.19 -28.44
C TYR A 798 1.06 19.83 -27.96
N PRO A 799 0.26 18.76 -28.15
CA PRO A 799 0.71 17.39 -27.84
C PRO A 799 1.64 16.88 -28.96
N SER A 800 2.73 16.28 -28.55
CA SER A 800 3.51 15.29 -29.29
C SER A 800 3.25 13.89 -28.73
N ILE A 801 3.67 12.86 -29.44
CA ILE A 801 3.53 11.47 -28.99
C ILE A 801 4.84 10.76 -29.17
N LEU A 802 5.29 10.07 -28.12
CA LEU A 802 6.39 9.14 -28.18
C LEU A 802 5.83 7.71 -28.27
N ILE A 803 6.15 7.00 -29.36
CA ILE A 803 5.80 5.60 -29.57
C ILE A 803 7.04 4.76 -29.36
N ILE A 804 7.03 3.85 -28.38
CA ILE A 804 8.12 2.92 -28.11
C ILE A 804 7.57 1.49 -28.01
N PRO A 805 8.36 0.46 -28.43
CA PRO A 805 7.99 -0.94 -28.21
C PRO A 805 7.80 -1.21 -26.72
N THR A 806 6.82 -2.05 -26.42
CA THR A 806 6.62 -2.55 -25.06
C THR A 806 7.80 -3.43 -24.64
N VAL A 807 8.31 -3.17 -23.47
CA VAL A 807 9.21 -4.07 -22.75
C VAL A 807 8.43 -4.62 -21.55
N ASP A 808 8.18 -5.93 -21.56
CA ASP A 808 7.56 -6.61 -20.43
C ASP A 808 8.62 -6.83 -19.34
N VAL A 809 8.89 -5.79 -18.60
CA VAL A 809 9.94 -5.78 -17.56
C VAL A 809 9.58 -6.71 -16.40
N ASP A 810 10.60 -7.29 -15.78
CA ASP A 810 10.45 -8.12 -14.58
C ASP A 810 10.15 -7.21 -13.37
N TYR A 811 10.81 -6.06 -13.34
CA TYR A 811 10.59 -4.98 -12.35
C TYR A 811 10.95 -3.62 -12.95
N SER A 812 10.27 -2.59 -12.46
CA SER A 812 10.44 -1.21 -12.92
C SER A 812 10.31 -0.23 -11.76
N GLY A 813 10.87 0.97 -11.95
CA GLY A 813 10.80 1.98 -10.91
C GLY A 813 11.49 3.29 -11.28
N VAL A 814 11.88 4.01 -10.24
CA VAL A 814 12.45 5.35 -10.32
C VAL A 814 13.79 5.40 -9.60
N LEU A 815 14.76 5.99 -10.25
CA LEU A 815 16.07 6.35 -9.71
C LEU A 815 16.15 7.87 -9.56
N ILE A 816 16.41 8.34 -8.34
CA ILE A 816 16.83 9.71 -8.09
C ILE A 816 18.33 9.71 -7.84
N THR A 817 19.10 10.47 -8.63
CA THR A 817 20.57 10.47 -8.54
C THR A 817 21.10 11.26 -7.34
N LYS A 818 20.38 11.20 -6.22
CA LYS A 818 20.66 11.85 -4.95
C LYS A 818 20.05 11.04 -3.80
N ASP A 819 20.68 11.07 -2.63
CA ASP A 819 20.02 10.70 -1.38
C ASP A 819 19.09 11.83 -0.97
N PHE A 820 17.83 11.74 -1.37
CA PHE A 820 16.88 12.78 -1.05
C PHE A 820 16.30 12.65 0.37
N ILE A 821 16.52 11.52 1.06
CA ILE A 821 16.10 11.31 2.44
C ILE A 821 16.96 12.17 3.36
N ASN A 822 18.29 12.07 3.19
CA ASN A 822 19.24 12.85 3.97
C ASN A 822 19.72 14.12 3.27
N ASN A 823 19.19 14.41 2.09
CA ASN A 823 19.58 15.55 1.25
C ASN A 823 21.10 15.58 0.96
N SER A 824 21.71 14.44 0.66
CA SER A 824 23.12 14.28 0.35
C SER A 824 23.34 13.82 -1.10
N ASP A 825 24.42 14.27 -1.70
CA ASP A 825 24.85 13.83 -3.04
C ASP A 825 25.77 12.59 -3.00
N ASP A 826 26.06 12.06 -1.81
CA ASP A 826 26.95 10.92 -1.63
C ASP A 826 26.33 9.58 -2.03
N ARG A 827 25.00 9.50 -1.99
CA ARG A 827 24.23 8.30 -2.32
C ARG A 827 23.15 8.60 -3.37
N VAL A 828 22.61 7.55 -3.96
CA VAL A 828 21.46 7.65 -4.85
C VAL A 828 20.28 6.87 -4.26
N THR A 829 19.07 7.27 -4.59
CA THR A 829 17.87 6.59 -4.13
C THR A 829 17.19 5.89 -5.30
N VAL A 830 16.89 4.61 -5.15
CA VAL A 830 16.11 3.84 -6.14
C VAL A 830 14.93 3.18 -5.47
N ALA A 831 13.78 3.21 -6.13
CA ALA A 831 12.58 2.50 -5.71
C ALA A 831 12.02 1.68 -6.88
N MET A 832 11.83 0.39 -6.66
CA MET A 832 11.41 -0.58 -7.68
C MET A 832 10.21 -1.38 -7.21
N SER A 833 9.30 -1.68 -8.13
CA SER A 833 8.19 -2.62 -7.93
C SER A 833 8.23 -3.73 -8.98
N ARG A 834 7.61 -4.85 -8.69
CA ARG A 834 7.50 -5.98 -9.62
C ARG A 834 6.64 -5.61 -10.83
N GLY A 835 7.03 -6.06 -12.01
CA GLY A 835 6.34 -5.80 -13.27
C GLY A 835 6.42 -4.35 -13.74
N ALA A 836 5.44 -3.91 -14.51
CA ALA A 836 5.45 -2.63 -15.23
C ALA A 836 4.66 -1.54 -14.50
N GLY A 837 5.32 -0.42 -14.17
CA GLY A 837 4.68 0.84 -13.78
C GLY A 837 4.34 1.02 -12.30
N GLY A 838 4.38 -0.04 -11.47
CA GLY A 838 3.89 -0.01 -10.09
C GLY A 838 4.47 1.07 -9.19
N ALA A 839 5.80 1.25 -9.17
CA ALA A 839 6.46 2.25 -8.32
C ALA A 839 6.04 3.69 -8.68
N VAL A 840 5.80 3.96 -9.97
CA VAL A 840 5.33 5.27 -10.44
C VAL A 840 3.86 5.49 -10.07
N ASP A 841 3.06 4.43 -10.10
CA ASP A 841 1.63 4.46 -9.76
C ASP A 841 1.38 4.53 -8.23
N GLY A 842 2.43 4.60 -7.41
CA GLY A 842 2.33 4.76 -5.96
C GLY A 842 2.22 3.47 -5.17
N GLN A 843 2.44 2.31 -5.79
CA GLN A 843 2.52 1.03 -5.08
C GLN A 843 3.71 1.02 -4.11
N SER A 844 3.60 0.20 -3.06
CA SER A 844 4.70 -0.04 -2.14
C SER A 844 5.89 -0.62 -2.91
N ALA A 845 6.99 0.11 -2.94
CA ALA A 845 8.16 -0.21 -3.72
C ALA A 845 9.35 -0.58 -2.83
N GLU A 846 10.13 -1.55 -3.27
CA GLU A 846 11.43 -1.84 -2.67
C GLU A 846 12.37 -0.67 -2.91
N THR A 847 12.79 -0.03 -1.82
CA THR A 847 13.58 1.22 -1.86
C THR A 847 14.95 1.01 -1.24
N TYR A 848 15.99 1.40 -1.98
CA TYR A 848 17.38 1.40 -1.50
C TYR A 848 18.00 2.79 -1.57
N LEU A 849 18.86 3.07 -0.58
CA LEU A 849 19.93 4.05 -0.69
C LEU A 849 21.20 3.34 -1.13
N ILE A 850 21.78 3.71 -2.26
CA ILE A 850 22.98 3.07 -2.79
C ILE A 850 24.15 4.03 -2.59
N ASP A 851 25.17 3.57 -1.89
CA ASP A 851 26.38 4.34 -1.62
C ASP A 851 27.39 4.33 -2.82
N ASN A 852 28.53 4.96 -2.62
CA ASN A 852 29.53 5.08 -3.67
C ASN A 852 30.17 3.75 -4.07
N ASP A 853 30.16 2.75 -3.19
CA ASP A 853 30.70 1.42 -3.45
C ASP A 853 29.66 0.50 -4.12
N GLY A 854 28.44 1.02 -4.35
CA GLY A 854 27.33 0.27 -4.91
C GLY A 854 26.66 -0.68 -3.90
N MET A 855 26.92 -0.47 -2.61
CA MET A 855 26.20 -1.18 -1.53
C MET A 855 24.87 -0.50 -1.28
N GLY A 856 23.82 -1.30 -1.11
CA GLY A 856 22.45 -0.81 -0.88
C GLY A 856 22.02 -0.95 0.57
N GLN A 857 21.53 0.14 1.16
CA GLN A 857 20.81 0.12 2.42
C GLN A 857 19.32 -0.01 2.10
N LEU A 858 18.68 -1.10 2.52
CA LEU A 858 17.23 -1.29 2.37
C LEU A 858 16.49 -0.27 3.26
N ILE A 859 15.57 0.48 2.65
CA ILE A 859 14.70 1.46 3.33
C ILE A 859 13.30 0.90 3.49
N SER A 860 12.76 0.27 2.45
CA SER A 860 11.47 -0.43 2.48
C SER A 860 11.47 -1.60 1.50
N PRO A 861 10.88 -2.74 1.84
CA PRO A 861 10.61 -3.82 0.89
C PRO A 861 9.37 -3.51 0.05
N ALA A 862 9.21 -4.22 -1.06
CA ALA A 862 7.98 -4.21 -1.82
C ALA A 862 6.87 -5.00 -1.10
N ARG A 863 5.63 -4.50 -1.16
CA ARG A 863 4.45 -5.11 -0.52
C ARG A 863 3.25 -5.22 -1.45
N GLU A 864 3.46 -5.06 -2.75
CA GLU A 864 2.42 -5.36 -3.74
C GLU A 864 2.28 -6.89 -3.92
N ASN A 865 1.07 -7.40 -3.67
CA ASN A 865 0.73 -8.81 -3.88
C ASN A 865 0.41 -9.14 -5.35
N LYS A 866 0.37 -8.13 -6.23
CA LYS A 866 0.14 -8.28 -7.66
C LYS A 866 1.12 -7.47 -8.48
N GLN A 867 1.58 -8.07 -9.58
CA GLN A 867 2.45 -7.45 -10.57
C GLN A 867 1.76 -7.35 -11.92
N ARG A 868 1.98 -6.24 -12.62
CA ARG A 868 1.45 -6.05 -13.97
C ARG A 868 2.40 -6.64 -15.00
N LYS A 869 1.91 -7.57 -15.80
CA LYS A 869 2.59 -8.11 -16.99
C LYS A 869 1.98 -7.57 -18.27
N LEU A 870 2.81 -7.45 -19.29
CA LEU A 870 2.47 -6.85 -20.59
C LEU A 870 2.58 -7.90 -21.70
N PRO A 871 1.52 -8.72 -21.93
CA PRO A 871 1.56 -9.79 -22.91
C PRO A 871 1.77 -9.24 -24.33
N ILE A 872 2.44 -10.04 -25.18
CA ILE A 872 2.70 -9.69 -26.58
C ILE A 872 1.41 -9.50 -27.40
N THR A 873 0.29 -10.01 -26.91
CA THR A 873 -1.03 -9.85 -27.53
C THR A 873 -1.70 -8.51 -27.22
N GLY A 874 -1.07 -7.69 -26.40
CA GLY A 874 -1.59 -6.40 -25.98
C GLY A 874 -2.38 -6.43 -24.66
N GLY A 875 -2.66 -5.25 -24.12
CA GLY A 875 -3.31 -5.10 -22.83
C GLY A 875 -2.38 -5.37 -21.65
N SER A 876 -2.95 -5.64 -20.48
CA SER A 876 -2.19 -6.01 -19.27
C SER A 876 -2.92 -7.12 -18.54
N ILE A 877 -2.16 -7.99 -17.86
CA ILE A 877 -2.67 -8.96 -16.91
C ILE A 877 -2.03 -8.70 -15.56
N MET A 878 -2.74 -9.05 -14.50
CA MET A 878 -2.21 -9.01 -13.14
C MET A 878 -1.88 -10.44 -12.72
N GLU A 879 -0.66 -10.64 -12.21
CA GLU A 879 -0.19 -11.90 -11.65
C GLU A 879 0.14 -11.70 -10.18
N HIS A 880 -0.04 -12.74 -9.37
CA HIS A 880 0.35 -12.70 -7.97
C HIS A 880 1.88 -12.61 -7.83
N ALA A 881 2.32 -11.91 -6.81
CA ALA A 881 3.72 -11.74 -6.45
C ALA A 881 3.96 -12.28 -5.03
N ASP A 882 5.14 -12.82 -4.78
CA ASP A 882 5.61 -13.22 -3.45
C ASP A 882 6.64 -12.22 -2.90
N PHE A 883 6.99 -12.38 -1.63
CA PHE A 883 7.91 -11.48 -0.91
C PHE A 883 9.23 -12.16 -0.50
N ASN A 884 9.48 -13.40 -0.94
CA ASN A 884 10.56 -14.28 -0.47
C ASN A 884 11.96 -13.79 -0.80
N SER A 885 12.08 -12.84 -1.71
CA SER A 885 13.38 -12.32 -2.14
C SER A 885 13.31 -10.85 -2.51
N SER A 886 14.43 -10.17 -2.34
CA SER A 886 14.64 -8.81 -2.85
C SER A 886 14.42 -8.75 -4.37
N ILE A 887 13.79 -7.68 -4.85
CA ILE A 887 13.65 -7.36 -6.27
C ILE A 887 15.02 -7.05 -6.89
N LEU A 888 15.82 -6.23 -6.19
CA LEU A 888 17.11 -5.79 -6.66
C LEU A 888 18.25 -6.65 -6.13
N THR A 889 18.98 -7.27 -7.03
CA THR A 889 20.23 -8.00 -6.69
C THR A 889 21.36 -7.00 -6.42
N PRO A 890 22.44 -7.40 -5.70
CA PRO A 890 23.62 -6.57 -5.53
C PRO A 890 24.24 -6.10 -6.86
N GLU A 891 24.14 -6.89 -7.92
CA GLU A 891 24.64 -6.52 -9.26
C GLU A 891 23.73 -5.47 -9.92
N ASN A 892 22.39 -5.52 -9.68
CA ASN A 892 21.50 -4.48 -10.13
C ASN A 892 21.82 -3.15 -9.45
N LEU A 893 22.05 -3.14 -8.13
CA LEU A 893 22.40 -1.94 -7.37
C LEU A 893 23.68 -1.29 -7.91
N LYS A 894 24.73 -2.08 -8.16
CA LYS A 894 25.99 -1.61 -8.78
C LYS A 894 25.76 -1.05 -10.18
N THR A 895 24.92 -1.72 -10.98
CA THR A 895 24.59 -1.26 -12.34
C THR A 895 23.85 0.07 -12.31
N ILE A 896 22.87 0.24 -11.40
CA ILE A 896 22.13 1.49 -11.19
C ILE A 896 23.09 2.60 -10.76
N LYS A 897 23.96 2.35 -9.79
CA LYS A 897 24.92 3.35 -9.30
C LYS A 897 25.86 3.82 -10.41
N ARG A 898 26.46 2.90 -11.14
CA ARG A 898 27.32 3.20 -12.28
C ARG A 898 26.62 4.02 -13.35
N PHE A 899 25.37 3.65 -13.68
CA PHE A 899 24.55 4.41 -14.63
C PHE A 899 24.25 5.82 -14.12
N ALA A 900 23.89 5.99 -12.85
CA ALA A 900 23.64 7.29 -12.24
C ALA A 900 24.85 8.24 -12.37
N GLU A 901 26.06 7.74 -12.10
CA GLU A 901 27.31 8.50 -12.23
C GLU A 901 27.60 8.89 -13.69
N GLU A 902 27.34 7.97 -14.63
CA GLU A 902 27.57 8.23 -16.05
C GLU A 902 26.54 9.23 -16.60
N ALA A 903 25.28 9.13 -16.18
CA ALA A 903 24.22 10.07 -16.53
C ALA A 903 24.58 11.49 -16.07
N HIS A 904 25.07 11.67 -14.85
CA HIS A 904 25.56 12.97 -14.34
C HIS A 904 26.68 13.56 -15.19
N LYS A 905 27.59 12.73 -15.70
CA LYS A 905 28.72 13.17 -16.52
C LYS A 905 28.35 13.53 -17.96
N THR A 906 27.33 12.87 -18.51
CA THR A 906 27.10 12.88 -19.98
C THR A 906 25.81 13.58 -20.40
N MET A 907 24.75 13.62 -19.53
CA MET A 907 23.50 14.30 -19.89
C MET A 907 23.66 15.82 -19.91
N PRO A 908 23.39 16.46 -21.05
CA PRO A 908 23.40 17.93 -21.10
C PRO A 908 22.18 18.49 -20.35
N GLY A 909 22.39 19.61 -19.68
CA GLY A 909 21.29 20.33 -19.01
C GLY A 909 20.29 20.89 -19.99
N SER A 910 19.02 20.95 -19.55
CA SER A 910 17.88 21.25 -20.44
C SER A 910 17.82 22.66 -21.02
N LYS A 911 18.59 23.64 -20.52
CA LYS A 911 18.43 25.02 -20.98
C LYS A 911 19.68 25.85 -21.15
N ASN A 912 20.89 25.48 -20.93
CA ASN A 912 22.09 26.27 -21.23
C ASN A 912 23.42 25.47 -21.06
N GLY A 913 23.35 24.14 -21.15
CA GLY A 913 24.57 23.33 -21.22
C GLY A 913 25.18 22.91 -19.88
N SER A 914 24.58 23.22 -18.74
CA SER A 914 25.09 22.78 -17.44
C SER A 914 23.97 22.64 -16.39
N TYR A 915 23.30 21.51 -16.37
CA TYR A 915 22.50 21.13 -15.22
C TYR A 915 23.39 20.38 -14.22
N THR A 916 23.48 20.88 -12.98
CA THR A 916 24.29 20.30 -11.91
C THR A 916 23.46 19.63 -10.82
N GLY A 917 22.14 19.62 -10.96
CA GLY A 917 21.21 18.99 -10.00
C GLY A 917 21.05 17.49 -10.20
N ALA A 918 20.22 16.90 -9.36
CA ALA A 918 19.89 15.47 -9.44
C ALA A 918 18.95 15.17 -10.63
N TRP A 919 19.00 13.95 -11.13
CA TRP A 919 18.11 13.44 -12.16
C TRP A 919 17.05 12.53 -11.56
N ASP A 920 15.85 12.59 -12.12
CA ASP A 920 14.72 11.68 -11.92
C ASP A 920 14.62 10.80 -13.17
N ILE A 921 14.79 9.49 -13.00
CA ILE A 921 14.95 8.53 -14.10
C ILE A 921 13.99 7.35 -13.90
N GLU A 922 13.09 7.13 -14.89
CA GLU A 922 12.29 5.92 -14.95
C GLU A 922 13.09 4.82 -15.64
N LEU A 923 13.19 3.67 -14.99
CA LEU A 923 13.98 2.53 -15.46
C LEU A 923 13.29 1.19 -15.15
N GLY A 924 13.78 0.11 -15.76
CA GLY A 924 13.34 -1.23 -15.48
C GLY A 924 14.39 -2.26 -15.89
N PHE A 925 14.18 -3.49 -15.43
CA PHE A 925 15.02 -4.61 -15.79
C PHE A 925 14.19 -5.70 -16.47
N LYS A 926 14.78 -6.30 -17.49
CA LYS A 926 14.28 -7.52 -18.15
C LYS A 926 15.43 -8.49 -18.34
N ASP A 927 15.29 -9.69 -17.77
CA ASP A 927 16.34 -10.71 -17.82
C ASP A 927 17.72 -10.18 -17.37
N GLY A 928 17.73 -9.37 -16.32
CA GLY A 928 18.93 -8.72 -15.76
C GLY A 928 19.50 -7.54 -16.58
N LYS A 929 18.90 -7.21 -17.74
CA LYS A 929 19.29 -6.07 -18.56
C LYS A 929 18.54 -4.81 -18.16
N LEU A 930 19.27 -3.71 -17.94
CA LEU A 930 18.73 -2.39 -17.65
C LEU A 930 18.09 -1.76 -18.89
N TYR A 931 16.88 -1.21 -18.75
CA TYR A 931 16.17 -0.38 -19.70
C TYR A 931 15.82 0.97 -19.10
N LEU A 932 15.92 2.02 -19.90
CA LEU A 932 15.65 3.41 -19.53
C LEU A 932 14.41 3.89 -20.29
N PHE A 933 13.47 4.50 -19.57
CA PHE A 933 12.18 4.92 -20.13
C PHE A 933 11.96 6.42 -20.11
N GLN A 934 12.58 7.15 -19.17
CA GLN A 934 12.48 8.60 -19.05
C GLN A 934 13.64 9.15 -18.24
N ILE A 935 14.05 10.38 -18.52
CA ILE A 935 14.93 11.18 -17.66
C ILE A 935 14.46 12.63 -17.66
N ARG A 936 14.46 13.23 -16.46
CA ARG A 936 14.18 14.67 -16.31
C ARG A 936 14.96 15.24 -15.13
N PRO A 937 15.16 16.59 -15.09
CA PRO A 937 15.71 17.24 -13.91
C PRO A 937 14.83 16.94 -12.67
N PHE A 938 15.47 16.57 -11.58
CA PHE A 938 14.79 16.44 -10.30
C PHE A 938 14.57 17.82 -9.69
N VAL A 939 13.33 18.24 -9.56
CA VAL A 939 12.95 19.58 -9.07
C VAL A 939 12.77 19.54 -7.56
N GLU A 940 13.49 20.40 -6.84
CA GLU A 940 13.34 20.60 -5.39
C GLU A 940 12.87 22.03 -5.11
N ASN A 941 11.90 22.17 -4.22
CA ASN A 941 11.51 23.50 -3.74
C ASN A 941 12.45 23.96 -2.61
N ASN A 942 13.37 24.86 -2.93
CA ASN A 942 14.35 25.36 -1.98
C ASN A 942 13.80 26.42 -1.01
N GLN A 943 12.56 26.91 -1.17
CA GLN A 943 12.00 27.95 -0.29
C GLN A 943 11.83 27.44 1.15
N ALA A 944 11.38 26.20 1.32
CA ALA A 944 11.27 25.57 2.63
C ALA A 944 12.65 25.31 3.27
N LYS A 945 13.64 24.87 2.48
CA LYS A 945 15.02 24.61 2.95
C LYS A 945 15.70 25.88 3.46
N ASN A 946 15.40 27.04 2.91
CA ASN A 946 15.99 28.32 3.27
C ASN A 946 15.15 29.09 4.33
N SER A 947 14.13 28.49 4.91
CA SER A 947 13.32 29.12 5.96
C SER A 947 14.08 29.18 7.27
N GLU A 948 14.36 30.42 7.76
CA GLU A 948 14.95 30.63 9.10
C GLU A 948 14.11 30.01 10.21
N TYR A 949 12.78 30.07 10.08
CA TYR A 949 11.85 29.45 11.04
C TYR A 949 12.05 27.91 11.08
N LEU A 950 12.03 27.24 9.94
CA LEU A 950 12.21 25.78 9.89
C LEU A 950 13.60 25.35 10.40
N SER A 951 14.63 26.15 10.12
CA SER A 951 15.98 25.93 10.65
C SER A 951 16.03 26.15 12.18
N SER A 952 15.24 27.09 12.71
CA SER A 952 15.20 27.37 14.15
C SER A 952 14.55 26.26 14.97
N ILE A 953 13.62 25.50 14.37
CA ILE A 953 13.00 24.34 15.03
C ILE A 953 14.04 23.26 15.32
N ASP A 954 15.07 23.16 14.49
CA ASP A 954 16.15 22.16 14.59
C ASP A 954 17.42 22.72 15.29
N SER A 955 17.43 23.95 15.76
CA SER A 955 18.65 24.67 16.21
C SER A 955 19.36 23.99 17.38
N ASP A 956 18.61 23.31 18.24
CA ASP A 956 19.12 22.74 19.48
C ASP A 956 19.59 21.27 19.31
N VAL A 957 19.44 20.71 18.11
CA VAL A 957 19.77 19.30 17.83
C VAL A 957 21.26 19.10 17.61
N ASN A 958 21.93 18.39 18.52
CA ASN A 958 23.34 18.01 18.39
C ASN A 958 23.49 16.51 18.08
N LEU A 959 23.68 16.17 16.81
CA LEU A 959 23.88 14.80 16.34
C LEU A 959 25.21 14.14 16.77
N ASN A 960 26.17 14.91 17.27
CA ASN A 960 27.46 14.43 17.73
C ASN A 960 27.51 14.17 19.23
N THR A 961 26.42 14.42 19.96
CA THR A 961 26.32 14.10 21.39
C THR A 961 26.49 12.61 21.59
N GLU A 962 27.25 12.22 22.59
CA GLU A 962 27.37 10.82 23.03
C GLU A 962 26.49 10.60 24.25
N LEU A 963 25.71 9.53 24.22
CA LEU A 963 24.83 9.11 25.30
C LEU A 963 25.42 7.87 25.98
N TYR A 964 25.40 7.84 27.31
CA TYR A 964 25.89 6.69 28.07
C TYR A 964 24.88 5.53 28.03
N LEU A 965 25.33 4.37 27.57
CA LEU A 965 24.51 3.17 27.42
C LEU A 965 24.05 2.60 28.78
N ASN A 966 24.96 2.60 29.77
CA ASN A 966 24.72 2.00 31.09
C ASN A 966 24.24 3.02 32.17
N LYS A 967 23.91 4.25 31.76
CA LYS A 967 23.35 5.23 32.70
C LYS A 967 21.89 4.92 32.99
N ASN A 968 21.49 5.02 34.26
CA ASN A 968 20.08 4.88 34.62
C ASN A 968 19.23 5.95 33.94
N ILE A 969 18.18 5.54 33.23
CA ILE A 969 17.27 6.40 32.43
C ILE A 969 16.00 6.76 33.18
N ARG A 970 15.74 6.18 34.37
CA ARG A 970 14.56 6.43 35.21
C ARG A 970 14.74 7.58 36.21
N ASN A 971 15.91 8.17 36.31
CA ASN A 971 16.21 9.29 37.23
C ASN A 971 16.20 10.65 36.50
#